data_cdf87ca608eee6cf6b1ffb67b322174d
#
_entry.id   cdf87ca608eee6cf6b1ffb67b322174d
#
_cell.length_a   1.000
_cell.length_b   1.000
_cell.length_c   1.000
_cell.angle_alpha   90.00
_cell.angle_beta   90.00
_cell.angle_gamma   90.00
#
_symmetry.space_group_name_H-M   'P 1'
#
loop_
_entity.id
_entity.type
_entity.pdbx_description
1 polymer ?
#
loop_
_entity_poly.entity_id
_entity_poly.type
_entity_poly.pdbx_seq_one_letter_code
_entity_poly.pdbx_strand_id
1 'polypeptide(L)'
;MELHRSGELTAAPRAATTPPLARTPMAATSWHARPAPRAEGRSAGITGHGPLEVAASRRRFVLLLLSLAPALYATVVMSDLLPNTIGGWLHAAVLALFALLSCWVAAGFWTAMAGLLVWLRGGDRFLISRSIAGATPLAPQARTAIVMPICNEDVRRVFAGLRATYESLARTGALEAFDFFVLSDSNDPDTCVAELDAWNALREELDAEHRLFYRRRTRRVKRKSGNIDDFCRKWGSKYRYMVVLDADSVMTGDCLVTLARLMEARPDAGIIQTAPQAVGRTTLHARAQQFANQVYGPLFTAGLHYWQLGESHYWGHNAIIRLEPFIRHCALAPLPGRGALSGEILSHDFVEAALMRRAGYGVWIAYDLEGSFEQAPPNLLEEIKRDRRWCQGNLMNARLIFARGLHSVHRTVFFTGALAYVSAPLWLGFLVLSTWLLVQHGAADPQYFVMPHQLYPLWPSWRPEHAVALAAAIATLLFLPKLLAALLAGARDASRYGGASALALSTLLEIVLSALLAPVRMMFHSRFVIAALAGWTIQWNSPARADASTGWPQALRRHGLQTAIGLAWISLVALEAPEFLPWLSPVAAGLLLAAPLSVLTSRTGAGLAARRLGLFLTPAETRVPREIVSAEHHAGHGRPLPRFADAMVDPELHALMRIAARRRTPLAAAARNERVQRALLQGPHALSTAEQLMVLGDLDALDALHDAIRARRVHPSWMSSRGQGRATIHQLAGRAAHRPGTVVTLARRG
;
A
#
# COMPACT_ATOMS: atom_id res chain seq x y z
N MET A 1 71.11 15.83 -11.56
CA MET A 1 70.02 16.76 -11.78
C MET A 1 68.74 15.94 -11.94
N GLU A 2 68.09 15.69 -10.80
CA GLU A 2 66.94 14.80 -10.68
C GLU A 2 65.65 15.56 -10.93
N LEU A 3 64.86 15.11 -11.87
CA LEU A 3 63.54 15.63 -12.13
C LEU A 3 62.49 14.92 -11.28
N HIS A 4 61.83 15.71 -10.45
CA HIS A 4 60.72 15.32 -9.59
C HIS A 4 59.62 14.55 -10.36
N ARG A 5 59.34 13.35 -9.95
CA ARG A 5 58.11 12.61 -10.23
C ARG A 5 56.96 13.27 -9.48
N SER A 6 56.03 13.81 -10.21
CA SER A 6 54.74 14.26 -9.71
C SER A 6 53.95 13.15 -9.06
N GLY A 7 53.57 13.37 -7.80
CA GLY A 7 52.75 12.41 -7.02
C GLY A 7 51.42 12.09 -7.68
N GLU A 8 51.23 10.84 -8.01
CA GLU A 8 49.92 10.25 -8.20
C GLU A 8 49.19 10.27 -6.84
N LEU A 9 48.20 11.12 -6.73
CA LEU A 9 47.20 11.00 -5.68
C LEU A 9 46.53 9.62 -5.83
N THR A 10 46.98 8.68 -5.04
CA THR A 10 46.31 7.38 -4.84
C THR A 10 44.93 7.68 -4.26
N ALA A 11 43.92 7.76 -5.14
CA ALA A 11 42.51 7.84 -4.73
C ALA A 11 42.21 6.63 -3.83
N ALA A 12 41.76 6.89 -2.62
CA ALA A 12 41.31 5.86 -1.69
C ALA A 12 40.33 4.89 -2.41
N PRO A 13 40.35 3.60 -2.08
CA PRO A 13 39.53 2.61 -2.75
C PRO A 13 38.05 3.03 -2.59
N ARG A 14 37.43 3.43 -3.72
CA ARG A 14 36.01 3.85 -3.75
C ARG A 14 35.13 2.71 -3.28
N ALA A 15 34.38 2.94 -2.20
CA ALA A 15 33.46 1.97 -1.64
C ALA A 15 32.48 1.45 -2.69
N ALA A 16 32.36 0.13 -2.80
CA ALA A 16 31.42 -0.51 -3.73
C ALA A 16 29.97 -0.18 -3.36
N THR A 17 29.12 0.04 -4.38
CA THR A 17 27.67 0.30 -4.17
C THR A 17 26.94 -0.89 -3.55
N THR A 18 27.50 -2.09 -3.62
CA THR A 18 26.91 -3.34 -3.10
C THR A 18 27.97 -4.20 -2.42
N PRO A 19 27.57 -5.03 -1.43
CA PRO A 19 28.47 -5.99 -0.83
C PRO A 19 28.85 -7.10 -1.82
N PRO A 20 29.89 -7.90 -1.52
CA PRO A 20 30.28 -9.05 -2.32
C PRO A 20 29.11 -10.02 -2.52
N LEU A 21 28.98 -10.58 -3.73
CA LEU A 21 27.89 -11.50 -4.07
C LEU A 21 27.96 -12.79 -3.27
N ALA A 22 26.80 -13.28 -2.82
CA ALA A 22 26.62 -14.61 -2.23
C ALA A 22 25.41 -15.25 -2.91
N ARG A 23 25.63 -15.85 -4.09
CA ARG A 23 24.56 -16.34 -4.95
C ARG A 23 23.85 -17.55 -4.36
N THR A 24 22.52 -17.50 -4.33
CA THR A 24 21.65 -18.60 -3.90
C THR A 24 20.58 -18.86 -4.96
N PRO A 25 20.34 -20.09 -5.40
CA PRO A 25 19.28 -20.40 -6.32
C PRO A 25 17.90 -20.18 -5.68
N MET A 26 16.98 -19.62 -6.44
CA MET A 26 15.59 -19.42 -6.04
C MET A 26 14.70 -19.92 -7.20
N ALA A 27 14.22 -21.16 -7.08
CA ALA A 27 13.42 -21.80 -8.12
C ALA A 27 11.95 -21.42 -8.00
N ALA A 28 11.30 -21.14 -9.12
CA ALA A 28 9.88 -20.79 -9.14
C ALA A 28 9.02 -21.94 -8.64
N THR A 29 8.04 -21.60 -7.81
CA THR A 29 7.10 -22.53 -7.21
C THR A 29 6.14 -23.12 -8.25
N SER A 30 5.89 -24.42 -8.20
CA SER A 30 4.84 -25.06 -8.99
C SER A 30 3.47 -24.97 -8.27
N TRP A 31 2.43 -24.54 -9.02
CA TRP A 31 1.05 -24.48 -8.51
C TRP A 31 0.40 -25.87 -8.38
N HIS A 32 0.93 -26.86 -9.11
CA HIS A 32 0.39 -28.22 -9.18
C HIS A 32 1.20 -29.23 -8.36
N ALA A 33 2.42 -28.92 -7.95
CA ALA A 33 3.22 -29.77 -7.11
C ALA A 33 2.61 -29.94 -5.72
N ARG A 34 2.65 -31.16 -5.19
CA ARG A 34 2.40 -31.36 -3.75
C ARG A 34 3.54 -30.72 -2.96
N PRO A 35 3.25 -30.13 -1.78
CA PRO A 35 4.31 -29.69 -0.89
C PRO A 35 5.25 -30.86 -0.62
N ALA A 36 6.55 -30.61 -0.60
CA ALA A 36 7.51 -31.61 -0.16
C ALA A 36 7.18 -32.05 1.27
N PRO A 37 7.35 -33.33 1.63
CA PRO A 37 7.22 -33.76 3.00
C PRO A 37 8.12 -32.89 3.88
N ARG A 38 7.61 -32.47 5.02
CA ARG A 38 8.40 -31.73 6.02
C ARG A 38 9.66 -32.53 6.33
N ALA A 39 10.81 -31.88 6.35
CA ALA A 39 12.03 -32.47 6.91
C ALA A 39 11.74 -32.82 8.37
N GLU A 40 11.75 -34.10 8.67
CA GLU A 40 11.62 -34.64 10.03
C GLU A 40 12.69 -33.99 10.91
N GLY A 41 12.28 -33.31 11.97
CA GLY A 41 13.19 -32.70 12.95
C GLY A 41 13.05 -31.21 13.22
N ARG A 42 12.22 -30.44 12.49
CA ARG A 42 11.99 -29.00 12.79
C ARG A 42 10.58 -28.78 13.32
N SER A 43 10.54 -28.61 14.61
CA SER A 43 9.47 -28.11 15.50
C SER A 43 8.03 -28.53 15.19
N ALA A 44 7.47 -29.32 16.07
CA ALA A 44 6.06 -29.69 16.22
C ALA A 44 5.10 -28.50 16.48
N GLY A 45 5.40 -27.31 15.97
CA GLY A 45 4.72 -26.07 16.39
C GLY A 45 3.37 -25.81 15.72
N ILE A 46 3.12 -26.31 14.51
CA ILE A 46 1.86 -26.02 13.79
C ILE A 46 1.38 -27.25 13.00
N THR A 47 1.41 -28.44 13.56
CA THR A 47 0.82 -29.64 12.95
C THR A 47 -0.22 -30.26 13.86
N GLY A 48 -1.47 -30.17 13.42
CA GLY A 48 -2.62 -30.96 13.78
C GLY A 48 -2.88 -31.18 15.28
N HIS A 49 -3.93 -30.57 15.84
CA HIS A 49 -4.50 -30.78 17.17
C HIS A 49 -3.86 -30.04 18.36
N GLY A 50 -2.99 -29.03 18.13
CA GLY A 50 -2.55 -28.17 19.21
C GLY A 50 -3.63 -27.17 19.68
N PRO A 51 -3.52 -26.62 20.91
CA PRO A 51 -4.49 -25.66 21.45
C PRO A 51 -4.78 -24.46 20.53
N LEU A 52 -3.79 -24.05 19.72
CA LEU A 52 -3.91 -22.99 18.73
C LEU A 52 -4.86 -23.36 17.58
N GLU A 53 -4.71 -24.54 16.99
CA GLU A 53 -5.51 -24.98 15.85
C GLU A 53 -6.96 -25.27 16.24
N VAL A 54 -7.19 -25.86 17.41
CA VAL A 54 -8.54 -26.07 17.96
C VAL A 54 -9.23 -24.70 18.19
N ALA A 55 -8.51 -23.75 18.80
CA ALA A 55 -9.04 -22.40 19.01
C ALA A 55 -9.33 -21.69 17.68
N ALA A 56 -8.44 -21.81 16.70
CA ALA A 56 -8.60 -21.21 15.38
C ALA A 56 -9.82 -21.76 14.64
N SER A 57 -9.98 -23.11 14.59
CA SER A 57 -11.14 -23.75 13.98
C SER A 57 -12.45 -23.34 14.62
N ARG A 58 -12.53 -23.34 15.95
CA ARG A 58 -13.72 -22.89 16.68
C ARG A 58 -14.07 -21.43 16.39
N ARG A 59 -13.07 -20.53 16.42
CA ARG A 59 -13.28 -19.10 16.14
C ARG A 59 -13.79 -18.87 14.71
N ARG A 60 -13.24 -19.57 13.73
CA ARG A 60 -13.64 -19.51 12.32
C ARG A 60 -15.05 -20.02 12.11
N PHE A 61 -15.40 -21.15 12.73
CA PHE A 61 -16.74 -21.70 12.65
C PHE A 61 -17.78 -20.76 13.25
N VAL A 62 -17.51 -20.20 14.42
CA VAL A 62 -18.41 -19.22 15.07
C VAL A 62 -18.59 -17.97 14.21
N LEU A 63 -17.51 -17.40 13.65
CA LEU A 63 -17.61 -16.23 12.78
C LEU A 63 -18.37 -16.53 11.48
N LEU A 64 -18.19 -17.73 10.91
CA LEU A 64 -18.96 -18.16 9.73
C LEU A 64 -20.44 -18.24 10.05
N LEU A 65 -20.82 -18.89 11.15
CA LEU A 65 -22.21 -19.02 11.59
C LEU A 65 -22.83 -17.63 11.86
N LEU A 66 -22.11 -16.76 12.58
CA LEU A 66 -22.56 -15.40 12.88
C LEU A 66 -22.69 -14.52 11.61
N SER A 67 -21.95 -14.83 10.55
CA SER A 67 -22.09 -14.12 9.26
C SER A 67 -23.24 -14.65 8.43
N LEU A 68 -23.45 -15.97 8.40
CA LEU A 68 -24.45 -16.60 7.54
C LEU A 68 -25.86 -16.50 8.13
N ALA A 69 -26.06 -16.76 9.43
CA ALA A 69 -27.39 -16.81 10.01
C ALA A 69 -28.14 -15.48 9.95
N PRO A 70 -27.55 -14.30 10.32
CA PRO A 70 -28.22 -13.01 10.15
C PRO A 70 -28.46 -12.64 8.68
N ALA A 71 -27.55 -13.00 7.77
CA ALA A 71 -27.73 -12.74 6.34
C ALA A 71 -28.90 -13.55 5.75
N LEU A 72 -29.05 -14.80 6.13
CA LEU A 72 -30.19 -15.64 5.73
C LEU A 72 -31.50 -15.07 6.28
N TYR A 73 -31.54 -14.71 7.57
CA TYR A 73 -32.72 -14.10 8.18
C TYR A 73 -33.10 -12.78 7.47
N ALA A 74 -32.12 -11.89 7.25
CA ALA A 74 -32.34 -10.65 6.51
C ALA A 74 -32.86 -10.92 5.09
N THR A 75 -32.41 -12.01 4.44
CA THR A 75 -32.90 -12.41 3.11
C THR A 75 -34.36 -12.87 3.12
N VAL A 76 -34.78 -13.59 4.17
CA VAL A 76 -36.19 -13.95 4.36
C VAL A 76 -37.04 -12.69 4.54
N VAL A 77 -36.61 -11.75 5.41
CA VAL A 77 -37.32 -10.48 5.58
C VAL A 77 -37.36 -9.68 4.28
N MET A 78 -36.26 -9.67 3.50
CA MET A 78 -36.24 -9.03 2.18
C MET A 78 -37.22 -9.67 1.20
N SER A 79 -37.40 -11.01 1.26
CA SER A 79 -38.38 -11.70 0.38
C SER A 79 -39.82 -11.27 0.67
N ASP A 80 -40.15 -10.94 1.91
CA ASP A 80 -41.48 -10.44 2.30
C ASP A 80 -41.75 -9.00 1.84
N LEU A 81 -40.69 -8.24 1.50
CA LEU A 81 -40.77 -6.88 1.00
C LEU A 81 -40.91 -6.81 -0.53
N LEU A 82 -40.54 -7.90 -1.23
CA LEU A 82 -40.63 -7.92 -2.69
C LEU A 82 -42.05 -8.23 -3.16
N PRO A 83 -42.52 -7.63 -4.25
CA PRO A 83 -43.86 -7.85 -4.79
C PRO A 83 -44.07 -9.32 -5.18
N ASN A 84 -45.13 -9.95 -4.69
CA ASN A 84 -45.50 -11.34 -5.03
C ASN A 84 -46.00 -11.53 -6.47
N THR A 85 -46.34 -10.43 -7.14
CA THR A 85 -46.91 -10.44 -8.49
C THR A 85 -45.90 -10.66 -9.61
N ILE A 86 -44.62 -10.45 -9.32
CA ILE A 86 -43.53 -10.62 -10.28
C ILE A 86 -42.65 -11.79 -9.78
N GLY A 87 -43.13 -12.99 -10.01
CA GLY A 87 -42.36 -14.20 -9.74
C GLY A 87 -41.24 -14.44 -10.77
N GLY A 88 -40.37 -15.40 -10.49
CA GLY A 88 -39.39 -15.88 -11.47
C GLY A 88 -37.95 -15.47 -11.18
N TRP A 89 -37.15 -15.44 -12.23
CA TRP A 89 -35.70 -15.30 -12.12
C TRP A 89 -35.25 -13.95 -11.53
N LEU A 90 -35.99 -12.86 -11.79
CA LEU A 90 -35.66 -11.50 -11.34
C LEU A 90 -35.73 -11.41 -9.80
N HIS A 91 -36.81 -11.93 -9.22
CA HIS A 91 -37.00 -12.02 -7.77
C HIS A 91 -35.85 -12.85 -7.13
N ALA A 92 -35.58 -14.04 -7.67
CA ALA A 92 -34.53 -14.91 -7.21
C ALA A 92 -33.14 -14.25 -7.32
N ALA A 93 -32.88 -13.50 -8.41
CA ALA A 93 -31.63 -12.79 -8.61
C ALA A 93 -31.41 -11.67 -7.57
N VAL A 94 -32.44 -10.86 -7.31
CA VAL A 94 -32.39 -9.78 -6.30
C VAL A 94 -32.11 -10.38 -4.90
N LEU A 95 -32.81 -11.46 -4.52
CA LEU A 95 -32.59 -12.12 -3.23
C LEU A 95 -31.20 -12.75 -3.12
N ALA A 96 -30.71 -13.39 -4.17
CA ALA A 96 -29.37 -13.98 -4.19
C ALA A 96 -28.28 -12.91 -4.04
N LEU A 97 -28.39 -11.78 -4.75
CA LEU A 97 -27.48 -10.66 -4.60
C LEU A 97 -27.55 -10.06 -3.20
N PHE A 98 -28.76 -9.87 -2.68
CA PHE A 98 -28.96 -9.34 -1.32
C PHE A 98 -28.34 -10.27 -0.26
N ALA A 99 -28.57 -11.57 -0.35
CA ALA A 99 -28.00 -12.57 0.56
C ALA A 99 -26.45 -12.51 0.58
N LEU A 100 -25.85 -12.49 -0.62
CA LEU A 100 -24.39 -12.44 -0.76
C LEU A 100 -23.80 -11.15 -0.20
N LEU A 101 -24.41 -9.99 -0.52
CA LEU A 101 -23.97 -8.70 0.00
C LEU A 101 -24.18 -8.57 1.50
N SER A 102 -25.31 -9.04 2.03
CA SER A 102 -25.58 -9.06 3.47
C SER A 102 -24.57 -9.95 4.24
N CYS A 103 -24.24 -11.12 3.69
CA CYS A 103 -23.21 -11.98 4.25
C CYS A 103 -21.84 -11.30 4.25
N TRP A 104 -21.49 -10.61 3.19
CA TRP A 104 -20.23 -9.83 3.08
C TRP A 104 -20.13 -8.74 4.15
N VAL A 105 -21.18 -7.94 4.32
CA VAL A 105 -21.25 -6.89 5.35
C VAL A 105 -21.22 -7.49 6.76
N ALA A 106 -21.97 -8.58 7.01
CA ALA A 106 -21.98 -9.27 8.29
C ALA A 106 -20.61 -9.86 8.66
N ALA A 107 -19.86 -10.40 7.69
CA ALA A 107 -18.51 -10.91 7.92
C ALA A 107 -17.54 -9.80 8.37
N GLY A 108 -17.63 -8.62 7.76
CA GLY A 108 -16.89 -7.44 8.19
C GLY A 108 -17.25 -6.99 9.61
N PHE A 109 -18.55 -6.92 9.90
CA PHE A 109 -19.07 -6.55 11.22
C PHE A 109 -18.56 -7.51 12.31
N TRP A 110 -18.72 -8.81 12.12
CA TRP A 110 -18.30 -9.80 13.12
C TRP A 110 -16.79 -9.89 13.27
N THR A 111 -16.03 -9.62 12.23
CA THR A 111 -14.58 -9.45 12.35
C THR A 111 -14.24 -8.27 13.26
N ALA A 112 -14.92 -7.14 13.10
CA ALA A 112 -14.74 -5.98 13.98
C ALA A 112 -15.17 -6.28 15.43
N MET A 113 -16.29 -6.98 15.65
CA MET A 113 -16.76 -7.36 16.98
C MET A 113 -15.81 -8.34 17.67
N ALA A 114 -15.21 -9.27 16.93
CA ALA A 114 -14.15 -10.13 17.44
C ALA A 114 -12.93 -9.29 17.88
N GLY A 115 -12.55 -8.27 17.11
CA GLY A 115 -11.50 -7.33 17.50
C GLY A 115 -11.85 -6.53 18.75
N LEU A 116 -13.08 -6.04 18.87
CA LEU A 116 -13.55 -5.37 20.07
C LEU A 116 -13.42 -6.30 21.30
N LEU A 117 -13.85 -7.55 21.18
CA LEU A 117 -13.73 -8.54 22.24
C LEU A 117 -12.25 -8.75 22.65
N VAL A 118 -11.33 -8.80 21.68
CA VAL A 118 -9.89 -8.92 21.94
C VAL A 118 -9.40 -7.69 22.72
N TRP A 119 -9.79 -6.50 22.33
CA TRP A 119 -9.38 -5.26 23.00
C TRP A 119 -9.95 -5.13 24.43
N LEU A 120 -11.21 -5.50 24.64
CA LEU A 120 -11.86 -5.48 25.96
C LEU A 120 -11.24 -6.50 26.93
N ARG A 121 -10.66 -7.58 26.41
CA ARG A 121 -9.94 -8.61 27.19
C ARG A 121 -8.46 -8.29 27.44
N GLY A 122 -7.97 -7.13 27.03
CA GLY A 122 -6.55 -6.76 27.16
C GLY A 122 -5.61 -7.50 26.21
N GLY A 123 -6.10 -7.91 25.04
CA GLY A 123 -5.35 -8.60 24.00
C GLY A 123 -5.66 -10.09 23.87
N ASP A 124 -5.19 -10.71 22.78
CA ASP A 124 -5.35 -12.15 22.56
C ASP A 124 -4.25 -12.94 23.30
N ARG A 125 -4.62 -14.12 23.84
CA ARG A 125 -3.65 -15.03 24.48
C ARG A 125 -2.60 -15.58 23.50
N PHE A 126 -2.90 -15.60 22.21
CA PHE A 126 -2.04 -16.09 21.14
C PHE A 126 -1.27 -14.96 20.42
N LEU A 127 -1.18 -13.76 20.99
CA LEU A 127 -0.35 -12.68 20.45
C LEU A 127 1.09 -13.13 20.34
N ILE A 128 1.68 -12.93 19.16
CA ILE A 128 3.07 -13.31 18.91
C ILE A 128 4.03 -12.48 19.77
N SER A 129 3.70 -11.22 20.05
CA SER A 129 4.50 -10.33 20.92
C SER A 129 4.72 -10.87 22.33
N ARG A 130 3.79 -11.69 22.83
CA ARG A 130 3.94 -12.38 24.13
C ARG A 130 5.01 -13.48 24.14
N SER A 131 5.57 -13.81 22.98
CA SER A 131 6.67 -14.80 22.88
C SER A 131 8.02 -14.24 23.36
N ILE A 132 8.12 -12.94 23.58
CA ILE A 132 9.35 -12.31 24.06
C ILE A 132 9.16 -11.97 25.55
N ALA A 133 10.06 -12.49 26.38
CA ALA A 133 10.19 -12.09 27.78
C ALA A 133 11.41 -11.18 27.93
N GLY A 134 11.18 -9.85 28.08
CA GLY A 134 12.22 -8.88 28.39
C GLY A 134 13.14 -8.48 27.21
N ALA A 135 14.20 -7.73 27.53
CA ALA A 135 15.14 -7.14 26.58
C ALA A 135 16.29 -8.10 26.20
N THR A 136 15.99 -9.32 25.77
CA THR A 136 17.01 -10.27 25.33
C THR A 136 17.82 -9.68 24.15
N PRO A 137 19.17 -9.67 24.20
CA PRO A 137 19.99 -9.24 23.08
C PRO A 137 19.73 -10.07 21.83
N LEU A 138 19.89 -9.45 20.66
CA LEU A 138 19.84 -10.18 19.39
C LEU A 138 21.04 -11.13 19.29
N ALA A 139 20.81 -12.35 18.82
CA ALA A 139 21.89 -13.29 18.55
C ALA A 139 22.80 -12.73 17.42
N PRO A 140 24.12 -12.92 17.47
CA PRO A 140 25.03 -12.45 16.41
C PRO A 140 24.66 -12.95 15.01
N GLN A 141 23.98 -14.10 14.93
CA GLN A 141 23.53 -14.72 13.68
C GLN A 141 22.21 -14.11 13.17
N ALA A 142 21.54 -13.24 13.93
CA ALA A 142 20.26 -12.61 13.57
C ALA A 142 20.42 -11.46 12.57
N ARG A 143 21.44 -11.51 11.68
CA ARG A 143 21.65 -10.47 10.66
C ARG A 143 20.42 -10.28 9.80
N THR A 144 19.97 -9.04 9.73
CA THR A 144 18.72 -8.64 9.07
C THR A 144 19.03 -7.62 7.96
N ALA A 145 18.52 -7.86 6.74
CA ALA A 145 18.57 -6.88 5.67
C ALA A 145 17.27 -6.06 5.66
N ILE A 146 17.40 -4.73 5.73
CA ILE A 146 16.27 -3.81 5.47
C ILE A 146 16.31 -3.49 3.98
N VAL A 147 15.29 -3.91 3.24
CA VAL A 147 15.22 -3.76 1.79
C VAL A 147 14.10 -2.77 1.42
N MET A 148 14.46 -1.76 0.65
CA MET A 148 13.55 -0.72 0.19
C MET A 148 13.52 -0.70 -1.35
N PRO A 149 12.56 -1.41 -2.00
CA PRO A 149 12.36 -1.35 -3.44
C PRO A 149 11.75 0.01 -3.83
N ILE A 150 12.39 0.71 -4.77
CA ILE A 150 11.93 2.02 -5.27
C ILE A 150 11.82 2.02 -6.79
N CYS A 151 10.95 2.88 -7.35
CA CYS A 151 10.77 3.00 -8.80
C CYS A 151 10.21 4.39 -9.17
N ASN A 152 11.07 5.33 -9.55
CA ASN A 152 10.73 6.73 -9.87
C ASN A 152 9.96 7.44 -8.74
N GLU A 153 10.38 7.21 -7.51
CA GLU A 153 9.80 7.82 -6.32
C GLU A 153 10.42 9.21 -6.07
N ASP A 154 9.82 9.99 -5.17
CA ASP A 154 10.41 11.24 -4.68
C ASP A 154 11.69 10.94 -3.86
N VAL A 155 12.83 11.19 -4.49
CA VAL A 155 14.16 10.87 -3.93
C VAL A 155 14.38 11.51 -2.56
N ARG A 156 13.94 12.76 -2.36
CA ARG A 156 14.11 13.45 -1.07
C ARG A 156 13.34 12.76 0.05
N ARG A 157 12.09 12.39 -0.21
CA ARG A 157 11.24 11.71 0.78
C ARG A 157 11.74 10.30 1.08
N VAL A 158 12.14 9.55 0.06
CA VAL A 158 12.69 8.20 0.21
C VAL A 158 13.91 8.20 1.13
N PHE A 159 14.91 9.03 0.81
CA PHE A 159 16.16 9.05 1.58
C PHE A 159 16.01 9.72 2.95
N ALA A 160 15.09 10.67 3.11
CA ALA A 160 14.74 11.23 4.41
C ALA A 160 14.07 10.18 5.33
N GLY A 161 13.13 9.39 4.83
CA GLY A 161 12.51 8.29 5.57
C GLY A 161 13.51 7.18 5.94
N LEU A 162 14.40 6.82 4.99
CA LEU A 162 15.47 5.85 5.22
C LEU A 162 16.44 6.33 6.30
N ARG A 163 16.84 7.62 6.25
CA ARG A 163 17.67 8.27 7.28
C ARG A 163 17.03 8.20 8.66
N ALA A 164 15.76 8.61 8.75
CA ALA A 164 15.03 8.60 10.02
C ALA A 164 14.96 7.19 10.63
N THR A 165 14.75 6.17 9.80
CA THR A 165 14.75 4.76 10.21
C THR A 165 16.15 4.31 10.67
N TYR A 166 17.21 4.66 9.92
CA TYR A 166 18.59 4.35 10.26
C TYR A 166 18.99 4.99 11.61
N GLU A 167 18.76 6.30 11.76
CA GLU A 167 19.06 7.03 12.99
C GLU A 167 18.28 6.48 14.20
N SER A 168 17.01 6.09 13.99
CA SER A 168 16.21 5.46 15.04
C SER A 168 16.79 4.13 15.47
N LEU A 169 17.23 3.31 14.52
CA LEU A 169 17.85 2.03 14.80
C LEU A 169 19.22 2.19 15.49
N ALA A 170 20.01 3.17 15.07
CA ALA A 170 21.30 3.48 15.71
C ALA A 170 21.12 3.81 17.19
N ARG A 171 20.08 4.55 17.57
CA ARG A 171 19.77 4.87 18.97
C ARG A 171 19.48 3.64 19.85
N THR A 172 19.05 2.53 19.26
CA THR A 172 18.79 1.28 20.02
C THR A 172 20.07 0.52 20.39
N GLY A 173 21.23 0.88 19.81
CA GLY A 173 22.46 0.14 19.97
C GLY A 173 22.54 -1.18 19.20
N ALA A 174 21.50 -1.54 18.43
CA ALA A 174 21.43 -2.80 17.69
C ALA A 174 21.78 -2.67 16.20
N LEU A 175 22.27 -1.51 15.75
CA LEU A 175 22.55 -1.21 14.34
C LEU A 175 23.45 -2.25 13.67
N GLU A 176 24.36 -2.86 14.40
CA GLU A 176 25.30 -3.86 13.88
C GLU A 176 24.63 -5.12 13.32
N ALA A 177 23.44 -5.44 13.78
CA ALA A 177 22.67 -6.57 13.27
C ALA A 177 21.94 -6.28 11.96
N PHE A 178 21.98 -5.03 11.45
CA PHE A 178 21.17 -4.60 10.32
C PHE A 178 22.00 -3.97 9.20
N ASP A 179 21.68 -4.32 7.96
CA ASP A 179 22.19 -3.66 6.75
C ASP A 179 21.03 -3.14 5.90
N PHE A 180 21.22 -2.01 5.22
CA PHE A 180 20.19 -1.33 4.44
C PHE A 180 20.47 -1.46 2.95
N PHE A 181 19.44 -1.77 2.17
CA PHE A 181 19.51 -1.92 0.72
C PHE A 181 18.44 -1.07 0.03
N VAL A 182 18.86 -0.09 -0.74
CA VAL A 182 18.00 0.62 -1.68
C VAL A 182 18.02 -0.14 -3.01
N LEU A 183 16.87 -0.71 -3.39
CA LEU A 183 16.73 -1.57 -4.55
C LEU A 183 15.97 -0.82 -5.66
N SER A 184 16.70 -0.11 -6.53
CA SER A 184 16.10 0.74 -7.55
C SER A 184 15.71 -0.03 -8.81
N ASP A 185 14.47 0.24 -9.25
CA ASP A 185 13.91 -0.10 -10.56
C ASP A 185 13.60 1.17 -11.39
N SER A 186 14.17 2.32 -11.02
CA SER A 186 13.90 3.59 -11.68
C SER A 186 14.37 3.62 -13.13
N ASN A 187 13.59 4.29 -13.97
CA ASN A 187 13.80 4.39 -15.43
C ASN A 187 13.69 5.81 -15.96
N ASP A 188 13.61 6.76 -15.07
CA ASP A 188 13.81 8.15 -15.39
C ASP A 188 15.29 8.49 -15.16
N PRO A 189 16.01 9.05 -16.16
CA PRO A 189 17.44 9.34 -16.04
C PRO A 189 17.77 10.31 -14.92
N ASP A 190 16.96 11.37 -14.76
CA ASP A 190 17.16 12.38 -13.72
C ASP A 190 16.99 11.76 -12.34
N THR A 191 15.93 10.93 -12.15
CA THR A 191 15.71 10.19 -10.91
C THR A 191 16.86 9.22 -10.61
N CYS A 192 17.38 8.51 -11.63
CA CYS A 192 18.50 7.58 -11.43
C CYS A 192 19.78 8.28 -10.94
N VAL A 193 20.07 9.46 -11.47
CA VAL A 193 21.21 10.28 -11.04
C VAL A 193 20.99 10.80 -9.62
N ALA A 194 19.81 11.35 -9.35
CA ALA A 194 19.44 11.86 -8.03
C ALA A 194 19.45 10.79 -6.93
N GLU A 195 18.98 9.56 -7.23
CA GLU A 195 19.01 8.44 -6.29
C GLU A 195 20.45 8.07 -5.90
N LEU A 196 21.35 8.00 -6.86
CA LEU A 196 22.73 7.61 -6.59
C LEU A 196 23.50 8.71 -5.84
N ASP A 197 23.26 9.99 -6.15
CA ASP A 197 23.81 11.14 -5.41
C ASP A 197 23.29 11.17 -3.97
N ALA A 198 21.98 11.01 -3.78
CA ALA A 198 21.36 11.00 -2.47
C ALA A 198 21.83 9.82 -1.61
N TRP A 199 22.00 8.62 -2.22
CA TRP A 199 22.57 7.46 -1.55
C TRP A 199 24.01 7.72 -1.09
N ASN A 200 24.86 8.26 -1.95
CA ASN A 200 26.25 8.55 -1.61
C ASN A 200 26.36 9.59 -0.49
N ALA A 201 25.58 10.68 -0.60
CA ALA A 201 25.56 11.71 0.43
C ALA A 201 25.08 11.16 1.79
N LEU A 202 23.98 10.37 1.80
CA LEU A 202 23.48 9.78 3.04
C LEU A 202 24.47 8.79 3.66
N ARG A 203 25.14 8.00 2.84
CA ARG A 203 26.18 7.05 3.27
C ARG A 203 27.36 7.74 3.95
N GLU A 204 27.84 8.85 3.37
CA GLU A 204 28.93 9.67 3.91
C GLU A 204 28.49 10.38 5.20
N GLU A 205 27.32 11.00 5.22
CA GLU A 205 26.79 11.71 6.39
C GLU A 205 26.56 10.81 7.62
N LEU A 206 26.22 9.53 7.40
CA LEU A 206 25.95 8.56 8.48
C LEU A 206 27.13 7.63 8.79
N ASP A 207 28.27 7.79 8.14
CA ASP A 207 29.42 6.86 8.22
C ASP A 207 28.97 5.39 8.00
N ALA A 208 28.10 5.21 6.98
CA ALA A 208 27.42 3.95 6.73
C ALA A 208 28.01 3.16 5.54
N GLU A 209 29.32 3.26 5.29
CA GLU A 209 29.99 2.68 4.11
C GLU A 209 29.80 1.17 3.97
N HIS A 210 29.71 0.46 5.07
CA HIS A 210 29.59 -1.00 5.11
C HIS A 210 28.18 -1.51 5.43
N ARG A 211 27.19 -0.59 5.52
CA ARG A 211 25.82 -0.91 5.94
C ARG A 211 24.75 -0.38 5.00
N LEU A 212 24.99 0.67 4.25
CA LEU A 212 24.04 1.28 3.34
C LEU A 212 24.44 1.01 1.89
N PHE A 213 23.67 0.19 1.22
CA PHE A 213 23.95 -0.28 -0.15
C PHE A 213 22.89 0.20 -1.13
N TYR A 214 23.31 0.43 -2.39
CA TYR A 214 22.44 0.81 -3.47
C TYR A 214 22.63 -0.11 -4.68
N ARG A 215 21.54 -0.58 -5.26
CA ARG A 215 21.56 -1.38 -6.48
C ARG A 215 20.45 -0.98 -7.41
N ARG A 216 20.78 -0.62 -8.65
CA ARG A 216 19.84 -0.42 -9.75
C ARG A 216 19.81 -1.62 -10.69
N ARG A 217 18.62 -2.12 -11.01
CA ARG A 217 18.37 -3.18 -11.97
C ARG A 217 18.10 -2.60 -13.36
N THR A 218 18.68 -3.20 -14.41
CA THR A 218 18.41 -2.83 -15.82
C THR A 218 17.22 -3.57 -16.41
N ARG A 219 16.97 -4.82 -15.97
CA ARG A 219 15.82 -5.63 -16.38
C ARG A 219 14.81 -5.70 -15.25
N ARG A 220 13.63 -5.12 -15.46
CA ARG A 220 12.57 -5.00 -14.45
C ARG A 220 11.51 -6.11 -14.57
N VAL A 221 11.97 -7.37 -14.57
CA VAL A 221 11.09 -8.54 -14.58
C VAL A 221 10.40 -8.65 -13.23
N LYS A 222 9.09 -8.93 -13.21
CA LYS A 222 8.26 -9.12 -12.00
C LYS A 222 8.18 -7.92 -11.05
N ARG A 223 8.54 -6.71 -11.51
CA ARG A 223 8.41 -5.47 -10.72
C ARG A 223 8.97 -5.61 -9.29
N LYS A 224 8.22 -5.22 -8.24
CA LYS A 224 8.65 -5.28 -6.82
C LYS A 224 9.05 -6.70 -6.38
N SER A 225 8.22 -7.71 -6.65
CA SER A 225 8.56 -9.09 -6.28
C SER A 225 9.84 -9.57 -6.93
N GLY A 226 10.03 -9.32 -8.24
CA GLY A 226 11.27 -9.67 -8.92
C GLY A 226 12.47 -8.83 -8.48
N ASN A 227 12.25 -7.63 -7.92
CA ASN A 227 13.29 -6.81 -7.31
C ASN A 227 13.78 -7.44 -5.99
N ILE A 228 12.86 -7.93 -5.18
CA ILE A 228 13.15 -8.69 -3.96
C ILE A 228 13.76 -10.07 -4.30
N ASP A 229 13.23 -10.79 -5.30
CA ASP A 229 13.81 -12.06 -5.78
C ASP A 229 15.28 -11.89 -6.20
N ASP A 230 15.62 -10.81 -6.91
CA ASP A 230 17.00 -10.52 -7.34
C ASP A 230 17.91 -10.24 -6.13
N PHE A 231 17.42 -9.53 -5.11
CA PHE A 231 18.12 -9.36 -3.85
C PHE A 231 18.37 -10.72 -3.16
N CYS A 232 17.32 -11.53 -3.01
CA CYS A 232 17.42 -12.84 -2.39
C CYS A 232 18.45 -13.73 -3.07
N ARG A 233 18.45 -13.75 -4.41
CA ARG A 233 19.42 -14.55 -5.20
C ARG A 233 20.87 -14.06 -5.08
N LYS A 234 21.09 -12.78 -4.87
CA LYS A 234 22.44 -12.19 -4.84
C LYS A 234 23.06 -12.13 -3.45
N TRP A 235 22.25 -11.87 -2.43
CA TRP A 235 22.74 -11.61 -1.08
C TRP A 235 21.94 -12.31 0.02
N GLY A 236 20.80 -12.93 -0.30
CA GLY A 236 19.90 -13.50 0.69
C GLY A 236 20.54 -14.51 1.65
N SER A 237 21.54 -15.28 1.20
CA SER A 237 22.26 -16.24 2.06
C SER A 237 23.15 -15.60 3.14
N LYS A 238 23.41 -14.28 3.06
CA LYS A 238 24.16 -13.54 4.08
C LYS A 238 23.31 -13.13 5.28
N TYR A 239 22.00 -13.18 5.13
CA TYR A 239 21.04 -12.68 6.12
C TYR A 239 20.10 -13.79 6.57
N ARG A 240 19.75 -13.76 7.84
CA ARG A 240 18.75 -14.67 8.40
C ARG A 240 17.34 -14.15 8.17
N TYR A 241 17.19 -12.82 8.18
CA TYR A 241 15.93 -12.12 8.01
C TYR A 241 16.04 -10.98 7.00
N MET A 242 14.90 -10.59 6.43
CA MET A 242 14.74 -9.31 5.75
C MET A 242 13.51 -8.57 6.25
N VAL A 243 13.61 -7.25 6.35
CA VAL A 243 12.47 -6.35 6.53
C VAL A 243 12.22 -5.65 5.20
N VAL A 244 11.00 -5.72 4.70
CA VAL A 244 10.62 -5.04 3.45
C VAL A 244 9.95 -3.72 3.80
N LEU A 245 10.46 -2.62 3.26
CA LEU A 245 9.89 -1.28 3.37
C LEU A 245 9.37 -0.81 2.01
N ASP A 246 8.28 -0.07 1.98
CA ASP A 246 7.92 0.73 0.80
C ASP A 246 8.67 2.07 0.83
N ALA A 247 8.68 2.78 -0.30
CA ALA A 247 9.38 4.05 -0.44
C ALA A 247 8.86 5.18 0.47
N ASP A 248 7.68 5.02 1.06
CA ASP A 248 7.04 5.92 2.02
C ASP A 248 6.93 5.32 3.43
N SER A 249 7.50 4.14 3.65
CA SER A 249 7.55 3.50 4.95
C SER A 249 8.61 4.13 5.84
N VAL A 250 8.26 4.35 7.10
CA VAL A 250 9.18 4.71 8.18
C VAL A 250 8.94 3.77 9.35
N MET A 251 10.00 3.17 9.88
CA MET A 251 9.90 2.30 11.06
C MET A 251 10.85 2.76 12.16
N THR A 252 10.41 2.67 13.41
CA THR A 252 11.26 2.94 14.56
C THR A 252 12.26 1.80 14.76
N GLY A 253 13.43 2.14 15.30
CA GLY A 253 14.45 1.14 15.66
C GLY A 253 13.93 0.10 16.64
N ASP A 254 13.13 0.52 17.63
CA ASP A 254 12.52 -0.38 18.62
C ASP A 254 11.59 -1.40 17.97
N CYS A 255 10.78 -0.95 16.99
CA CYS A 255 9.92 -1.86 16.23
C CYS A 255 10.74 -2.90 15.45
N LEU A 256 11.80 -2.46 14.76
CA LEU A 256 12.69 -3.34 13.98
C LEU A 256 13.40 -4.37 14.86
N VAL A 257 13.94 -3.93 15.99
CA VAL A 257 14.61 -4.81 16.96
C VAL A 257 13.63 -5.81 17.56
N THR A 258 12.41 -5.35 17.88
CA THR A 258 11.35 -6.21 18.41
C THR A 258 10.94 -7.28 17.40
N LEU A 259 10.78 -6.93 16.13
CA LEU A 259 10.48 -7.90 15.06
C LEU A 259 11.58 -8.95 14.92
N ALA A 260 12.85 -8.55 14.98
CA ALA A 260 13.98 -9.49 14.92
C ALA A 260 13.99 -10.44 16.14
N ARG A 261 13.74 -9.91 17.36
CA ARG A 261 13.61 -10.73 18.58
C ARG A 261 12.44 -11.72 18.49
N LEU A 262 11.30 -11.31 17.93
CA LEU A 262 10.16 -12.19 17.71
C LEU A 262 10.50 -13.36 16.77
N MET A 263 11.24 -13.08 15.70
CA MET A 263 11.73 -14.12 14.78
C MET A 263 12.70 -15.09 15.47
N GLU A 264 13.54 -14.61 16.38
CA GLU A 264 14.42 -15.50 17.17
C GLU A 264 13.62 -16.35 18.16
N ALA A 265 12.67 -15.76 18.86
CA ALA A 265 11.81 -16.47 19.83
C ALA A 265 10.86 -17.47 19.18
N ARG A 266 10.50 -17.29 17.89
CA ARG A 266 9.55 -18.11 17.15
C ARG A 266 10.19 -18.68 15.86
N PRO A 267 10.95 -19.77 15.96
CA PRO A 267 11.56 -20.44 14.81
C PRO A 267 10.55 -20.94 13.77
N ASP A 268 9.31 -21.15 14.17
CA ASP A 268 8.18 -21.55 13.34
C ASP A 268 7.57 -20.38 12.56
N ALA A 269 7.89 -19.13 12.91
CA ALA A 269 7.40 -17.95 12.18
C ALA A 269 8.22 -17.71 10.91
N GLY A 270 7.52 -17.57 9.78
CA GLY A 270 8.09 -17.24 8.48
C GLY A 270 7.95 -15.77 8.14
N ILE A 271 6.79 -15.16 8.46
CA ILE A 271 6.51 -13.72 8.26
C ILE A 271 5.83 -13.16 9.51
N ILE A 272 6.26 -11.98 9.95
CA ILE A 272 5.58 -11.21 10.98
C ILE A 272 5.31 -9.82 10.41
N GLN A 273 4.04 -9.51 10.21
CA GLN A 273 3.50 -8.26 9.67
C GLN A 273 3.14 -7.32 10.81
N THR A 274 3.58 -6.06 10.77
CA THR A 274 3.06 -5.01 11.64
C THR A 274 1.75 -4.43 11.11
N ALA A 275 1.06 -3.60 11.89
CA ALA A 275 -0.09 -2.81 11.43
C ALA A 275 0.35 -1.36 11.22
N PRO A 276 0.73 -0.94 9.99
CA PRO A 276 1.23 0.40 9.75
C PRO A 276 0.18 1.47 10.04
N GLN A 277 0.63 2.57 10.64
CA GLN A 277 -0.20 3.75 10.90
C GLN A 277 -0.03 4.73 9.73
N ALA A 278 -1.14 5.15 9.14
CA ALA A 278 -1.14 6.16 8.09
C ALA A 278 -0.87 7.57 8.68
N VAL A 279 0.16 8.27 8.15
CA VAL A 279 0.64 9.56 8.67
C VAL A 279 1.13 10.51 7.57
N GLY A 280 1.40 11.78 7.93
CA GLY A 280 2.20 12.70 7.13
C GLY A 280 1.48 13.35 5.93
N ARG A 281 0.15 13.23 5.82
CA ARG A 281 -0.63 13.85 4.73
C ARG A 281 -1.55 14.97 5.22
N THR A 282 -1.72 15.99 4.37
CA THR A 282 -2.43 17.23 4.75
C THR A 282 -3.72 17.49 3.98
N THR A 283 -4.00 16.80 2.88
CA THR A 283 -5.28 16.94 2.17
C THR A 283 -6.44 16.45 3.04
N LEU A 284 -7.64 16.98 2.86
CA LEU A 284 -8.81 16.56 3.65
C LEU A 284 -9.12 15.06 3.46
N HIS A 285 -8.97 14.55 2.22
CA HIS A 285 -9.14 13.12 1.92
C HIS A 285 -8.18 12.25 2.73
N ALA A 286 -6.88 12.55 2.65
CA ALA A 286 -5.86 11.77 3.33
C ALA A 286 -5.99 11.88 4.87
N ARG A 287 -6.37 13.05 5.40
CA ARG A 287 -6.64 13.22 6.85
C ARG A 287 -7.80 12.35 7.33
N ALA A 288 -8.91 12.31 6.58
CA ALA A 288 -10.02 11.42 6.89
C ALA A 288 -9.60 9.94 6.84
N GLN A 289 -8.76 9.55 5.87
CA GLN A 289 -8.21 8.19 5.76
C GLN A 289 -7.24 7.86 6.92
N GLN A 290 -6.35 8.80 7.29
CA GLN A 290 -5.44 8.64 8.43
C GLN A 290 -6.23 8.48 9.74
N PHE A 291 -7.25 9.31 9.95
CA PHE A 291 -8.15 9.21 11.10
C PHE A 291 -8.85 7.85 11.14
N ALA A 292 -9.44 7.41 10.02
CA ALA A 292 -10.09 6.11 9.90
C ALA A 292 -9.12 4.95 10.18
N ASN A 293 -7.90 5.00 9.64
CA ASN A 293 -6.86 4.00 9.87
C ASN A 293 -6.49 3.89 11.36
N GLN A 294 -6.36 5.02 12.06
CA GLN A 294 -5.90 5.02 13.46
C GLN A 294 -7.03 4.80 14.48
N VAL A 295 -8.28 5.15 14.16
CA VAL A 295 -9.43 4.92 15.06
C VAL A 295 -10.01 3.51 14.83
N TYR A 296 -10.28 3.13 13.58
CA TYR A 296 -10.97 1.88 13.25
C TYR A 296 -10.01 0.73 12.95
N GLY A 297 -8.82 1.04 12.42
CA GLY A 297 -7.80 0.06 12.03
C GLY A 297 -7.43 -0.92 13.14
N PRO A 298 -7.14 -0.49 14.38
CA PRO A 298 -6.80 -1.38 15.48
C PRO A 298 -7.87 -2.43 15.79
N LEU A 299 -9.16 -2.05 15.65
CA LEU A 299 -10.27 -2.96 15.86
C LEU A 299 -10.30 -4.06 14.79
N PHE A 300 -10.18 -3.68 13.51
CA PHE A 300 -10.20 -4.63 12.40
C PHE A 300 -8.97 -5.52 12.37
N THR A 301 -7.77 -4.99 12.63
CA THR A 301 -6.54 -5.80 12.65
C THR A 301 -6.51 -6.81 13.79
N ALA A 302 -7.01 -6.43 14.97
CA ALA A 302 -7.21 -7.37 16.07
C ALA A 302 -8.24 -8.46 15.73
N GLY A 303 -9.31 -8.09 15.01
CA GLY A 303 -10.30 -9.05 14.51
C GLY A 303 -9.74 -10.00 13.45
N LEU A 304 -8.92 -9.50 12.53
CA LEU A 304 -8.19 -10.33 11.57
C LEU A 304 -7.26 -11.32 12.31
N HIS A 305 -6.46 -10.83 13.25
CA HIS A 305 -5.63 -11.68 14.09
C HIS A 305 -6.45 -12.75 14.82
N TYR A 306 -7.63 -12.41 15.36
CA TYR A 306 -8.48 -13.32 16.14
C TYR A 306 -8.80 -14.63 15.39
N TRP A 307 -9.08 -14.58 14.09
CA TRP A 307 -9.46 -15.77 13.33
C TRP A 307 -8.36 -16.33 12.43
N GLN A 308 -7.38 -15.50 12.04
CA GLN A 308 -6.27 -15.92 11.20
C GLN A 308 -5.15 -16.57 12.02
N LEU A 309 -4.77 -15.96 13.15
CA LEU A 309 -3.66 -16.41 13.99
C LEU A 309 -2.36 -16.59 13.17
N GLY A 310 -1.74 -17.77 13.23
CA GLY A 310 -0.52 -18.12 12.48
C GLY A 310 -0.72 -18.36 10.99
N GLU A 311 -1.89 -18.05 10.43
CA GLU A 311 -2.25 -18.16 9.00
C GLU A 311 -2.67 -16.80 8.43
N SER A 312 -2.11 -15.73 8.96
CA SER A 312 -2.39 -14.38 8.51
C SER A 312 -1.85 -14.12 7.09
N HIS A 313 -2.27 -13.03 6.52
CA HIS A 313 -1.74 -12.56 5.24
C HIS A 313 -0.61 -11.55 5.46
N TYR A 314 0.12 -11.25 4.40
CA TYR A 314 1.19 -10.27 4.34
C TYR A 314 0.78 -9.14 3.40
N TRP A 315 1.04 -7.87 3.77
CA TRP A 315 0.64 -6.68 3.01
C TRP A 315 1.74 -6.12 2.12
N GLY A 316 2.89 -6.80 2.06
CA GLY A 316 3.94 -6.48 1.12
C GLY A 316 5.01 -5.51 1.64
N HIS A 317 4.83 -4.91 2.82
CA HIS A 317 5.80 -3.99 3.44
C HIS A 317 5.63 -3.94 4.96
N ASN A 318 6.56 -3.30 5.65
CA ASN A 318 6.62 -3.15 7.11
C ASN A 318 6.46 -4.50 7.85
N ALA A 319 7.15 -5.51 7.36
CA ALA A 319 7.13 -6.85 7.88
C ALA A 319 8.52 -7.46 7.84
N ILE A 320 8.79 -8.36 8.78
CA ILE A 320 10.01 -9.17 8.80
C ILE A 320 9.73 -10.55 8.23
N ILE A 321 10.66 -11.07 7.43
CA ILE A 321 10.56 -12.32 6.68
C ILE A 321 11.80 -13.17 6.97
N ARG A 322 11.61 -14.46 7.27
CA ARG A 322 12.71 -15.43 7.37
C ARG A 322 13.17 -15.82 5.97
N LEU A 323 14.43 -15.53 5.65
CA LEU A 323 14.95 -15.60 4.28
C LEU A 323 15.10 -17.03 3.76
N GLU A 324 15.61 -17.96 4.56
CA GLU A 324 15.87 -19.32 4.11
C GLU A 324 14.59 -19.99 3.52
N PRO A 325 13.46 -20.07 4.26
CA PRO A 325 12.24 -20.63 3.67
C PRO A 325 11.63 -19.77 2.57
N PHE A 326 11.78 -18.44 2.63
CA PHE A 326 11.29 -17.55 1.59
C PHE A 326 11.98 -17.82 0.24
N ILE A 327 13.32 -17.92 0.24
CA ILE A 327 14.12 -18.24 -0.95
C ILE A 327 13.74 -19.61 -1.51
N ARG A 328 13.55 -20.59 -0.63
CA ARG A 328 13.29 -21.97 -1.03
C ARG A 328 11.87 -22.18 -1.57
N HIS A 329 10.87 -21.45 -1.08
CA HIS A 329 9.46 -21.78 -1.29
C HIS A 329 8.60 -20.66 -1.89
N CYS A 330 9.03 -19.38 -1.85
CA CYS A 330 8.17 -18.25 -2.18
C CYS A 330 8.45 -17.58 -3.53
N ALA A 331 9.36 -18.13 -4.36
CA ALA A 331 9.55 -17.63 -5.71
C ALA A 331 8.30 -17.88 -6.58
N LEU A 332 7.73 -16.80 -7.11
CA LEU A 332 6.45 -16.85 -7.81
C LEU A 332 6.62 -17.33 -9.26
N ALA A 333 5.83 -18.33 -9.64
CA ALA A 333 5.63 -18.68 -11.04
C ALA A 333 4.53 -17.79 -11.65
N PRO A 334 4.63 -17.43 -12.95
CA PRO A 334 3.54 -16.73 -13.62
C PRO A 334 2.29 -17.63 -13.70
N LEU A 335 1.11 -16.99 -13.65
CA LEU A 335 -0.14 -17.71 -13.85
C LEU A 335 -0.30 -18.13 -15.32
N PRO A 336 -0.66 -19.39 -15.60
CA PRO A 336 -0.82 -19.89 -16.95
C PRO A 336 -2.00 -19.24 -17.66
N GLY A 337 -1.96 -19.18 -19.01
CA GLY A 337 -3.01 -18.66 -19.86
C GLY A 337 -2.68 -17.33 -20.52
N ARG A 338 -3.69 -16.71 -21.14
CA ARG A 338 -3.60 -15.43 -21.85
C ARG A 338 -4.64 -14.46 -21.28
N GLY A 339 -4.40 -13.14 -21.41
CA GLY A 339 -5.31 -12.08 -20.94
C GLY A 339 -4.95 -11.50 -19.58
N ALA A 340 -5.80 -10.59 -19.07
CA ALA A 340 -5.51 -9.73 -17.92
C ALA A 340 -5.37 -10.47 -16.58
N LEU A 341 -5.90 -11.68 -16.46
CA LEU A 341 -5.82 -12.51 -15.24
C LEU A 341 -4.72 -13.59 -15.30
N SER A 342 -3.79 -13.49 -16.22
CA SER A 342 -2.67 -14.42 -16.40
C SER A 342 -1.34 -13.67 -16.47
N GLY A 343 -0.21 -14.40 -16.43
CA GLY A 343 1.13 -13.82 -16.40
C GLY A 343 1.65 -13.53 -15.00
N GLU A 344 2.46 -12.49 -14.86
CA GLU A 344 3.09 -12.12 -13.59
C GLU A 344 2.07 -11.69 -12.53
N ILE A 345 2.17 -12.27 -11.33
CA ILE A 345 1.27 -11.99 -10.21
C ILE A 345 1.49 -10.56 -9.72
N LEU A 346 0.41 -9.78 -9.66
CA LEU A 346 0.47 -8.37 -9.28
C LEU A 346 0.40 -8.14 -7.76
N SER A 347 -0.49 -8.84 -7.05
CA SER A 347 -0.56 -8.85 -5.58
C SER A 347 0.18 -10.07 -5.05
N HIS A 348 1.50 -10.00 -5.13
CA HIS A 348 2.42 -11.10 -4.82
C HIS A 348 2.47 -11.43 -3.32
N ASP A 349 2.28 -10.45 -2.48
CA ASP A 349 2.37 -10.45 -1.03
C ASP A 349 1.43 -11.50 -0.38
N PHE A 350 0.15 -11.51 -0.75
CA PHE A 350 -0.80 -12.52 -0.29
C PHE A 350 -0.41 -13.95 -0.71
N VAL A 351 0.20 -14.07 -1.90
CA VAL A 351 0.63 -15.36 -2.44
C VAL A 351 1.90 -15.85 -1.73
N GLU A 352 2.84 -14.96 -1.44
CA GLU A 352 4.05 -15.26 -0.67
C GLU A 352 3.69 -15.75 0.74
N ALA A 353 2.72 -15.10 1.42
CA ALA A 353 2.18 -15.57 2.69
C ALA A 353 1.57 -16.99 2.59
N ALA A 354 0.78 -17.24 1.56
CA ALA A 354 0.17 -18.56 1.35
C ALA A 354 1.22 -19.64 1.07
N LEU A 355 2.27 -19.33 0.33
CA LEU A 355 3.39 -20.23 0.04
C LEU A 355 4.26 -20.48 1.28
N MET A 356 4.49 -19.46 2.08
CA MET A 356 5.20 -19.58 3.36
C MET A 356 4.45 -20.52 4.29
N ARG A 357 3.12 -20.38 4.39
CA ARG A 357 2.28 -21.27 5.18
C ARG A 357 2.24 -22.69 4.59
N ARG A 358 2.21 -22.83 3.27
CA ARG A 358 2.30 -24.13 2.58
C ARG A 358 3.61 -24.86 2.92
N ALA A 359 4.70 -24.11 3.09
CA ALA A 359 5.99 -24.63 3.52
C ALA A 359 6.03 -24.99 5.03
N GLY A 360 4.95 -24.72 5.77
CA GLY A 360 4.83 -25.06 7.18
C GLY A 360 5.22 -23.99 8.17
N TYR A 361 5.55 -22.78 7.70
CA TYR A 361 5.88 -21.64 8.55
C TYR A 361 4.64 -20.78 8.83
N GLY A 362 4.56 -20.23 10.04
CA GLY A 362 3.47 -19.34 10.42
C GLY A 362 3.64 -17.94 9.81
N VAL A 363 2.50 -17.32 9.50
CA VAL A 363 2.40 -15.92 9.09
C VAL A 363 1.54 -15.19 10.12
N TRP A 364 2.10 -14.17 10.77
CA TRP A 364 1.47 -13.51 11.92
C TRP A 364 1.25 -12.03 11.66
N ILE A 365 0.18 -11.46 12.25
CA ILE A 365 -0.01 -10.02 12.37
C ILE A 365 0.27 -9.63 13.82
N ALA A 366 1.30 -8.82 14.04
CA ALA A 366 1.65 -8.21 15.31
C ALA A 366 1.00 -6.81 15.37
N TYR A 367 -0.30 -6.76 15.58
CA TYR A 367 -1.10 -5.54 15.53
C TYR A 367 -0.88 -4.59 16.72
N ASP A 368 -0.25 -5.07 17.76
CA ASP A 368 0.07 -4.36 18.99
C ASP A 368 1.45 -3.69 18.98
N LEU A 369 2.26 -3.91 17.92
CA LEU A 369 3.54 -3.25 17.77
C LEU A 369 3.37 -1.84 17.19
N GLU A 370 3.86 -0.86 17.95
CA GLU A 370 3.92 0.53 17.53
C GLU A 370 5.19 0.83 16.72
N GLY A 371 5.25 2.02 16.11
CA GLY A 371 6.46 2.49 15.41
C GLY A 371 6.58 2.01 13.98
N SER A 372 5.48 1.66 13.34
CA SER A 372 5.40 1.33 11.92
C SER A 372 4.48 2.35 11.22
N PHE A 373 5.01 3.09 10.23
CA PHE A 373 4.31 4.20 9.58
C PHE A 373 4.34 4.06 8.06
N GLU A 374 3.26 4.54 7.42
CA GLU A 374 3.10 4.63 5.97
C GLU A 374 2.34 5.89 5.56
N GLN A 375 2.27 6.21 4.27
CA GLN A 375 1.50 7.34 3.78
C GLN A 375 0.24 6.89 3.03
N ALA A 376 -0.91 7.50 3.37
CA ALA A 376 -2.15 7.30 2.63
C ALA A 376 -2.11 8.00 1.25
N PRO A 377 -2.94 7.59 0.26
CA PRO A 377 -3.14 8.33 -0.97
C PRO A 377 -3.58 9.77 -0.72
N PRO A 378 -3.03 10.76 -1.45
CA PRO A 378 -3.32 12.17 -1.18
C PRO A 378 -4.74 12.59 -1.55
N ASN A 379 -5.38 11.92 -2.49
CA ASN A 379 -6.71 12.24 -2.98
C ASN A 379 -7.43 11.00 -3.53
N LEU A 380 -8.73 11.14 -3.78
CA LEU A 380 -9.60 10.07 -4.29
C LEU A 380 -9.10 9.48 -5.63
N LEU A 381 -8.60 10.30 -6.54
CA LEU A 381 -8.15 9.80 -7.85
C LEU A 381 -6.90 8.94 -7.76
N GLU A 382 -5.97 9.26 -6.85
CA GLU A 382 -4.79 8.42 -6.59
C GLU A 382 -5.17 7.13 -5.84
N GLU A 383 -6.13 7.20 -4.91
CA GLU A 383 -6.71 6.01 -4.28
C GLU A 383 -7.30 5.07 -5.35
N ILE A 384 -8.12 5.58 -6.25
CA ILE A 384 -8.75 4.81 -7.34
C ILE A 384 -7.71 4.20 -8.31
N LYS A 385 -6.62 4.93 -8.60
CA LYS A 385 -5.51 4.36 -9.40
C LYS A 385 -4.83 3.19 -8.68
N ARG A 386 -4.62 3.29 -7.37
CA ARG A 386 -4.10 2.22 -6.53
C ARG A 386 -5.05 1.03 -6.53
N ASP A 387 -6.33 1.28 -6.29
CA ASP A 387 -7.38 0.26 -6.20
C ASP A 387 -7.57 -0.50 -7.51
N ARG A 388 -7.41 0.17 -8.65
CA ARG A 388 -7.42 -0.49 -9.97
C ARG A 388 -6.37 -1.60 -10.06
N ARG A 389 -5.15 -1.35 -9.57
CA ARG A 389 -4.07 -2.35 -9.56
C ARG A 389 -4.37 -3.49 -8.59
N TRP A 390 -4.85 -3.16 -7.41
CA TRP A 390 -5.21 -4.13 -6.38
C TRP A 390 -6.40 -5.01 -6.82
N CYS A 391 -7.39 -4.42 -7.49
CA CYS A 391 -8.50 -5.16 -8.09
C CYS A 391 -7.99 -6.26 -9.03
N GLN A 392 -7.18 -5.89 -10.02
CA GLN A 392 -6.62 -6.87 -10.95
C GLN A 392 -5.78 -7.93 -10.24
N GLY A 393 -4.93 -7.52 -9.28
CA GLY A 393 -4.09 -8.44 -8.50
C GLY A 393 -4.91 -9.43 -7.68
N ASN A 394 -5.98 -8.99 -7.00
CA ASN A 394 -6.85 -9.86 -6.23
C ASN A 394 -7.68 -10.81 -7.10
N LEU A 395 -8.16 -10.35 -8.27
CA LEU A 395 -8.82 -11.23 -9.24
C LEU A 395 -7.86 -12.28 -9.82
N MET A 396 -6.59 -11.95 -10.02
CA MET A 396 -5.56 -12.92 -10.39
C MET A 396 -5.35 -13.95 -9.27
N ASN A 397 -5.26 -13.49 -8.02
CA ASN A 397 -5.06 -14.36 -6.86
C ASN A 397 -6.26 -15.30 -6.62
N ALA A 398 -7.48 -14.91 -6.98
CA ALA A 398 -8.66 -15.78 -6.91
C ALA A 398 -8.50 -17.08 -7.72
N ARG A 399 -7.71 -17.08 -8.80
CA ARG A 399 -7.38 -18.28 -9.58
C ARG A 399 -6.58 -19.30 -8.78
N LEU A 400 -5.89 -18.86 -7.73
CA LEU A 400 -5.09 -19.74 -6.86
C LEU A 400 -5.91 -20.42 -5.75
N ILE A 401 -7.20 -20.10 -5.61
CA ILE A 401 -8.09 -20.75 -4.60
C ILE A 401 -8.03 -22.29 -4.73
N PHE A 402 -7.90 -22.80 -5.95
CA PHE A 402 -7.83 -24.22 -6.24
C PHE A 402 -6.40 -24.77 -6.34
N ALA A 403 -5.36 -23.96 -6.07
CA ALA A 403 -3.98 -24.45 -6.09
C ALA A 403 -3.75 -25.48 -4.97
N ARG A 404 -2.92 -26.49 -5.28
CA ARG A 404 -2.70 -27.61 -4.37
C ARG A 404 -1.86 -27.23 -3.14
N GLY A 405 -2.23 -27.78 -1.99
CA GLY A 405 -1.49 -27.63 -0.74
C GLY A 405 -1.65 -26.29 -0.02
N LEU A 406 -2.47 -25.36 -0.53
CA LEU A 406 -2.75 -24.10 0.18
C LEU A 406 -3.70 -24.36 1.36
N HIS A 407 -3.43 -23.70 2.48
CA HIS A 407 -4.28 -23.74 3.67
C HIS A 407 -5.64 -23.06 3.40
N SER A 408 -6.70 -23.56 4.06
CA SER A 408 -8.08 -23.05 3.85
C SER A 408 -8.22 -21.55 4.12
N VAL A 409 -7.52 -21.03 5.12
CA VAL A 409 -7.53 -19.59 5.43
C VAL A 409 -7.00 -18.74 4.28
N HIS A 410 -5.90 -19.14 3.64
CA HIS A 410 -5.38 -18.40 2.49
C HIS A 410 -6.29 -18.49 1.26
N ARG A 411 -7.02 -19.61 1.08
CA ARG A 411 -8.08 -19.70 0.08
C ARG A 411 -9.21 -18.70 0.38
N THR A 412 -9.62 -18.60 1.66
CA THR A 412 -10.59 -17.59 2.12
C THR A 412 -10.05 -16.18 1.90
N VAL A 413 -8.78 -15.90 2.18
CA VAL A 413 -8.16 -14.60 1.93
C VAL A 413 -8.17 -14.24 0.43
N PHE A 414 -7.88 -15.18 -0.47
CA PHE A 414 -7.99 -14.94 -1.92
C PHE A 414 -9.43 -14.71 -2.36
N PHE A 415 -10.38 -15.48 -1.82
CA PHE A 415 -11.80 -15.27 -2.09
C PHE A 415 -12.29 -13.91 -1.60
N THR A 416 -12.01 -13.56 -0.35
CA THR A 416 -12.43 -12.27 0.23
C THR A 416 -11.71 -11.09 -0.41
N GLY A 417 -10.44 -11.25 -0.81
CA GLY A 417 -9.69 -10.24 -1.57
C GLY A 417 -10.32 -9.95 -2.95
N ALA A 418 -10.78 -10.97 -3.66
CA ALA A 418 -11.52 -10.80 -4.90
C ALA A 418 -12.92 -10.21 -4.64
N LEU A 419 -13.63 -10.71 -3.62
CA LEU A 419 -14.97 -10.26 -3.27
C LEU A 419 -14.98 -8.78 -2.83
N ALA A 420 -13.90 -8.27 -2.25
CA ALA A 420 -13.76 -6.86 -1.90
C ALA A 420 -13.95 -5.92 -3.11
N TYR A 421 -13.67 -6.41 -4.33
CA TYR A 421 -13.92 -5.67 -5.57
C TYR A 421 -15.16 -6.16 -6.32
N VAL A 422 -15.40 -7.46 -6.36
CA VAL A 422 -16.56 -8.05 -7.04
C VAL A 422 -17.87 -7.65 -6.35
N SER A 423 -17.87 -7.37 -5.05
CA SER A 423 -19.03 -6.82 -4.34
C SER A 423 -19.58 -5.53 -4.97
N ALA A 424 -18.73 -4.73 -5.62
CA ALA A 424 -19.16 -3.49 -6.27
C ALA A 424 -20.10 -3.71 -7.48
N PRO A 425 -19.75 -4.51 -8.50
CA PRO A 425 -20.71 -4.83 -9.56
C PRO A 425 -21.91 -5.65 -9.07
N LEU A 426 -21.77 -6.46 -8.01
CA LEU A 426 -22.92 -7.14 -7.40
C LEU A 426 -23.88 -6.15 -6.72
N TRP A 427 -23.34 -5.15 -6.01
CA TRP A 427 -24.15 -4.07 -5.45
C TRP A 427 -24.82 -3.21 -6.52
N LEU A 428 -24.07 -2.83 -7.56
CA LEU A 428 -24.64 -2.12 -8.71
C LEU A 428 -25.76 -2.96 -9.37
N GLY A 429 -25.51 -4.25 -9.58
CA GLY A 429 -26.52 -5.18 -10.13
C GLY A 429 -27.77 -5.28 -9.25
N PHE A 430 -27.59 -5.40 -7.93
CA PHE A 430 -28.71 -5.39 -6.97
C PHE A 430 -29.55 -4.12 -7.11
N LEU A 431 -28.91 -2.94 -7.14
CA LEU A 431 -29.61 -1.67 -7.28
C LEU A 431 -30.35 -1.53 -8.62
N VAL A 432 -29.73 -1.94 -9.73
CA VAL A 432 -30.33 -1.90 -11.07
C VAL A 432 -31.54 -2.86 -11.16
N LEU A 433 -31.37 -4.12 -10.71
CA LEU A 433 -32.44 -5.10 -10.73
C LEU A 433 -33.59 -4.73 -9.79
N SER A 434 -33.28 -4.16 -8.62
CA SER A 434 -34.33 -3.65 -7.71
C SER A 434 -35.08 -2.47 -8.31
N THR A 435 -34.42 -1.55 -9.01
CA THR A 435 -35.10 -0.45 -9.74
C THR A 435 -35.95 -0.99 -10.88
N TRP A 436 -35.43 -1.99 -11.62
CA TRP A 436 -36.24 -2.63 -12.69
C TRP A 436 -37.49 -3.29 -12.13
N LEU A 437 -37.35 -4.04 -11.03
CA LEU A 437 -38.50 -4.67 -10.36
C LEU A 437 -39.53 -3.63 -9.93
N LEU A 438 -39.07 -2.50 -9.41
CA LEU A 438 -39.92 -1.37 -9.01
C LEU A 438 -40.72 -0.78 -10.18
N VAL A 439 -40.03 -0.50 -11.30
CA VAL A 439 -40.68 0.04 -12.51
C VAL A 439 -41.72 -0.95 -13.08
N GLN A 440 -41.40 -2.24 -13.10
CA GLN A 440 -42.33 -3.26 -13.55
C GLN A 440 -43.55 -3.38 -12.62
N HIS A 441 -43.39 -3.21 -11.33
CA HIS A 441 -44.47 -3.26 -10.36
C HIS A 441 -45.39 -2.06 -10.48
N GLY A 442 -44.84 -0.85 -10.67
CA GLY A 442 -45.61 0.37 -10.88
C GLY A 442 -46.41 0.38 -12.20
N ALA A 443 -45.88 -0.32 -13.22
CA ALA A 443 -46.58 -0.43 -14.53
C ALA A 443 -47.61 -1.60 -14.60
N ALA A 444 -47.62 -2.49 -13.59
CA ALA A 444 -48.53 -3.63 -13.59
C ALA A 444 -49.84 -3.33 -12.86
N ASP A 445 -50.95 -3.69 -13.45
CA ASP A 445 -52.25 -3.60 -12.78
C ASP A 445 -52.26 -4.49 -11.52
N PRO A 446 -52.79 -4.01 -10.38
CA PRO A 446 -52.83 -4.78 -9.14
C PRO A 446 -53.67 -6.04 -9.31
N GLN A 447 -53.05 -7.22 -9.23
CA GLN A 447 -53.75 -8.48 -9.27
C GLN A 447 -54.16 -8.90 -7.84
N TYR A 448 -55.43 -8.78 -7.54
CA TYR A 448 -55.99 -9.15 -6.22
C TYR A 448 -56.25 -10.65 -6.10
N PHE A 449 -56.42 -11.38 -7.20
CA PHE A 449 -56.69 -12.80 -7.26
C PHE A 449 -55.57 -13.50 -8.03
N VAL A 450 -54.62 -14.07 -7.30
CA VAL A 450 -53.37 -14.63 -7.85
C VAL A 450 -53.44 -16.15 -8.04
N MET A 451 -54.34 -16.82 -7.32
CA MET A 451 -54.54 -18.27 -7.40
C MET A 451 -55.87 -18.65 -8.01
N PRO A 452 -55.94 -19.75 -8.78
CA PRO A 452 -57.24 -20.34 -9.21
C PRO A 452 -58.11 -20.65 -8.00
N HIS A 453 -59.39 -20.25 -8.06
CA HIS A 453 -60.42 -20.47 -7.00
C HIS A 453 -60.14 -19.70 -5.67
N GLN A 454 -59.39 -18.64 -5.70
CA GLN A 454 -59.17 -17.76 -4.56
C GLN A 454 -60.46 -17.04 -4.20
N LEU A 455 -60.96 -17.25 -2.96
CA LEU A 455 -62.25 -16.68 -2.50
C LEU A 455 -62.17 -15.25 -2.01
N TYR A 456 -60.96 -14.84 -1.55
CA TYR A 456 -60.73 -13.49 -1.02
C TYR A 456 -59.59 -12.79 -1.77
N PRO A 457 -59.70 -11.46 -2.01
CA PRO A 457 -58.59 -10.72 -2.62
C PRO A 457 -57.39 -10.67 -1.72
N LEU A 458 -56.21 -10.88 -2.29
CA LEU A 458 -54.94 -10.59 -1.61
C LEU A 458 -54.67 -9.09 -1.80
N TRP A 459 -54.85 -8.34 -0.72
CA TRP A 459 -54.51 -6.91 -0.73
C TRP A 459 -53.00 -6.76 -0.72
N PRO A 460 -52.42 -5.84 -1.52
CA PRO A 460 -51.01 -5.50 -1.43
C PRO A 460 -50.68 -5.04 -0.01
N SER A 461 -49.92 -5.79 0.72
CA SER A 461 -49.50 -5.42 2.06
C SER A 461 -48.15 -4.69 1.99
N TRP A 462 -48.21 -3.37 2.04
CA TRP A 462 -47.00 -2.58 2.27
C TRP A 462 -46.62 -2.64 3.75
N ARG A 463 -45.39 -3.11 4.06
CA ARG A 463 -44.85 -3.24 5.42
C ARG A 463 -43.62 -2.33 5.59
N PRO A 464 -43.81 -1.02 5.70
CA PRO A 464 -42.73 -0.06 5.81
C PRO A 464 -41.85 -0.33 7.07
N GLU A 465 -42.42 -0.87 8.12
CA GLU A 465 -41.71 -1.25 9.36
C GLU A 465 -40.62 -2.29 9.10
N HIS A 466 -40.83 -3.29 8.24
CA HIS A 466 -39.84 -4.27 7.85
C HIS A 466 -38.73 -3.64 7.01
N ALA A 467 -39.07 -2.74 6.07
CA ALA A 467 -38.09 -2.03 5.27
C ALA A 467 -37.21 -1.12 6.13
N VAL A 468 -37.79 -0.37 7.07
CA VAL A 468 -37.06 0.47 8.03
C VAL A 468 -36.20 -0.38 8.96
N ALA A 469 -36.72 -1.48 9.49
CA ALA A 469 -35.97 -2.39 10.34
C ALA A 469 -34.77 -3.01 9.61
N LEU A 470 -34.93 -3.43 8.35
CA LEU A 470 -33.88 -3.96 7.52
C LEU A 470 -32.79 -2.91 7.23
N ALA A 471 -33.21 -1.68 6.87
CA ALA A 471 -32.27 -0.57 6.65
C ALA A 471 -31.52 -0.20 7.94
N ALA A 472 -32.19 -0.16 9.08
CA ALA A 472 -31.58 0.07 10.38
C ALA A 472 -30.58 -1.03 10.77
N ALA A 473 -30.90 -2.30 10.48
CA ALA A 473 -30.01 -3.41 10.69
C ALA A 473 -28.74 -3.30 9.80
N ILE A 474 -28.90 -2.98 8.53
CA ILE A 474 -27.76 -2.75 7.62
C ILE A 474 -26.92 -1.56 8.08
N ALA A 475 -27.54 -0.44 8.46
CA ALA A 475 -26.85 0.72 9.01
C ALA A 475 -26.07 0.37 10.30
N THR A 476 -26.65 -0.45 11.17
CA THR A 476 -25.99 -0.95 12.37
C THR A 476 -24.75 -1.79 12.01
N LEU A 477 -24.88 -2.71 11.08
CA LEU A 477 -23.74 -3.52 10.63
C LEU A 477 -22.61 -2.69 10.03
N LEU A 478 -22.92 -1.59 9.34
CA LEU A 478 -21.92 -0.73 8.69
C LEU A 478 -21.28 0.28 9.66
N PHE A 479 -22.07 0.89 10.56
CA PHE A 479 -21.63 2.05 11.33
C PHE A 479 -21.34 1.77 12.81
N LEU A 480 -21.98 0.78 13.42
CA LEU A 480 -21.74 0.46 14.83
C LEU A 480 -20.27 0.12 15.14
N PRO A 481 -19.53 -0.64 14.29
CA PRO A 481 -18.09 -0.87 14.52
C PRO A 481 -17.28 0.41 14.60
N LYS A 482 -17.60 1.42 13.77
CA LYS A 482 -16.93 2.74 13.78
C LYS A 482 -17.21 3.50 15.06
N LEU A 483 -18.47 3.51 15.50
CA LEU A 483 -18.87 4.16 16.75
C LEU A 483 -18.20 3.50 17.97
N LEU A 484 -18.19 2.17 18.02
CA LEU A 484 -17.54 1.43 19.11
C LEU A 484 -16.01 1.62 19.13
N ALA A 485 -15.38 1.68 17.96
CA ALA A 485 -13.96 1.98 17.85
C ALA A 485 -13.64 3.40 18.36
N ALA A 486 -14.46 4.39 17.98
CA ALA A 486 -14.31 5.76 18.48
C ALA A 486 -14.53 5.87 19.99
N LEU A 487 -15.53 5.17 20.53
CA LEU A 487 -15.74 5.08 21.97
C LEU A 487 -14.55 4.44 22.69
N LEU A 488 -13.99 3.36 22.14
CA LEU A 488 -12.81 2.69 22.70
C LEU A 488 -11.57 3.62 22.66
N ALA A 489 -11.37 4.34 21.54
CA ALA A 489 -10.28 5.32 21.40
C ALA A 489 -10.44 6.48 22.39
N GLY A 490 -11.65 7.01 22.54
CA GLY A 490 -11.99 8.07 23.49
C GLY A 490 -11.83 7.66 24.95
N ALA A 491 -12.25 6.45 25.30
CA ALA A 491 -12.10 5.90 26.65
C ALA A 491 -10.64 5.69 27.06
N ARG A 492 -9.74 5.48 26.10
CA ARG A 492 -8.30 5.34 26.34
C ARG A 492 -7.61 6.68 26.51
N ASP A 493 -7.72 7.54 25.54
CA ASP A 493 -7.13 8.88 25.59
C ASP A 493 -7.74 9.77 24.48
N ALA A 494 -8.87 10.40 24.78
CA ALA A 494 -9.53 11.30 23.84
C ALA A 494 -8.65 12.52 23.48
N SER A 495 -7.71 12.92 24.35
CA SER A 495 -6.84 14.09 24.12
C SER A 495 -5.95 13.90 22.88
N ARG A 496 -5.58 12.66 22.56
CA ARG A 496 -4.81 12.32 21.35
C ARG A 496 -5.55 12.58 20.04
N TYR A 497 -6.87 12.78 20.10
CA TYR A 497 -7.74 13.03 18.96
C TYR A 497 -8.38 14.42 19.01
N GLY A 498 -7.85 15.33 19.84
CA GLY A 498 -8.36 16.68 19.98
C GLY A 498 -9.49 16.84 21.01
N GLY A 499 -9.72 15.81 21.86
CA GLY A 499 -10.79 15.77 22.85
C GLY A 499 -12.01 14.95 22.40
N ALA A 500 -12.90 14.65 23.35
CA ALA A 500 -14.05 13.77 23.10
C ALA A 500 -15.03 14.33 22.05
N SER A 501 -15.32 15.63 22.07
CA SER A 501 -16.21 16.29 21.10
C SER A 501 -15.63 16.30 19.69
N ALA A 502 -14.33 16.60 19.57
CA ALA A 502 -13.63 16.58 18.28
C ALA A 502 -13.57 15.16 17.70
N LEU A 503 -13.31 14.14 18.52
CA LEU A 503 -13.35 12.74 18.12
C LEU A 503 -14.73 12.33 17.63
N ALA A 504 -15.80 12.66 18.38
CA ALA A 504 -17.17 12.33 18.01
C ALA A 504 -17.59 13.00 16.69
N LEU A 505 -17.32 14.31 16.54
CA LEU A 505 -17.63 15.06 15.31
C LEU A 505 -16.80 14.55 14.12
N SER A 506 -15.52 14.26 14.31
CA SER A 506 -14.67 13.69 13.26
C SER A 506 -15.18 12.32 12.81
N THR A 507 -15.63 11.48 13.75
CA THR A 507 -16.23 10.17 13.45
C THR A 507 -17.50 10.33 12.63
N LEU A 508 -18.39 11.24 13.00
CA LEU A 508 -19.62 11.51 12.24
C LEU A 508 -19.32 12.01 10.82
N LEU A 509 -18.43 12.99 10.69
CA LEU A 509 -18.02 13.54 9.40
C LEU A 509 -17.34 12.48 8.52
N GLU A 510 -16.53 11.60 9.11
CA GLU A 510 -15.91 10.50 8.37
C GLU A 510 -16.97 9.49 7.89
N ILE A 511 -17.95 9.14 8.72
CA ILE A 511 -19.08 8.26 8.34
C ILE A 511 -19.83 8.86 7.15
N VAL A 512 -20.19 10.14 7.20
CA VAL A 512 -20.89 10.83 6.11
C VAL A 512 -20.02 10.84 4.84
N LEU A 513 -18.74 11.21 4.96
CA LEU A 513 -17.83 11.24 3.82
C LEU A 513 -17.65 9.85 3.20
N SER A 514 -17.46 8.81 4.02
CA SER A 514 -17.31 7.45 3.53
C SER A 514 -18.58 6.90 2.87
N ALA A 515 -19.77 7.26 3.38
CA ALA A 515 -21.06 6.91 2.81
C ALA A 515 -21.27 7.58 1.43
N LEU A 516 -20.94 8.86 1.30
CA LEU A 516 -21.02 9.59 0.02
C LEU A 516 -19.99 9.08 -1.01
N LEU A 517 -18.81 8.65 -0.58
CA LEU A 517 -17.79 8.11 -1.47
C LEU A 517 -18.04 6.64 -1.86
N ALA A 518 -18.86 5.89 -1.12
CA ALA A 518 -19.14 4.49 -1.40
C ALA A 518 -19.75 4.23 -2.80
N PRO A 519 -20.78 4.96 -3.27
CA PRO A 519 -21.32 4.81 -4.62
C PRO A 519 -20.31 5.18 -5.71
N VAL A 520 -19.45 6.17 -5.45
CA VAL A 520 -18.38 6.57 -6.37
C VAL A 520 -17.38 5.43 -6.55
N ARG A 521 -16.93 4.82 -5.44
CA ARG A 521 -16.06 3.64 -5.47
C ARG A 521 -16.75 2.45 -6.13
N MET A 522 -18.03 2.21 -5.86
CA MET A 522 -18.83 1.16 -6.51
C MET A 522 -18.74 1.27 -8.03
N MET A 523 -18.96 2.45 -8.61
CA MET A 523 -18.90 2.66 -10.06
C MET A 523 -17.49 2.39 -10.63
N PHE A 524 -16.43 2.86 -9.96
CA PHE A 524 -15.06 2.62 -10.41
C PHE A 524 -14.66 1.16 -10.28
N HIS A 525 -14.93 0.53 -9.14
CA HIS A 525 -14.61 -0.89 -8.91
C HIS A 525 -15.37 -1.79 -9.88
N SER A 526 -16.66 -1.53 -10.14
CA SER A 526 -17.44 -2.26 -11.14
C SER A 526 -16.78 -2.18 -12.52
N ARG A 527 -16.36 -0.98 -12.94
CA ARG A 527 -15.63 -0.80 -14.19
C ARG A 527 -14.29 -1.57 -14.20
N PHE A 528 -13.57 -1.61 -13.07
CA PHE A 528 -12.29 -2.31 -12.99
C PHE A 528 -12.46 -3.83 -13.07
N VAL A 529 -13.47 -4.38 -12.40
CA VAL A 529 -13.79 -5.80 -12.45
C VAL A 529 -14.19 -6.20 -13.87
N ILE A 530 -15.11 -5.45 -14.50
CA ILE A 530 -15.54 -5.71 -15.88
C ILE A 530 -14.36 -5.62 -16.85
N ALA A 531 -13.53 -4.59 -16.73
CA ALA A 531 -12.33 -4.43 -17.57
C ALA A 531 -11.33 -5.59 -17.41
N ALA A 532 -11.10 -6.05 -16.19
CA ALA A 532 -10.22 -7.17 -15.92
C ALA A 532 -10.77 -8.49 -16.48
N LEU A 533 -12.07 -8.75 -16.35
CA LEU A 533 -12.74 -9.92 -16.91
C LEU A 533 -12.79 -9.87 -18.45
N ALA A 534 -12.96 -8.69 -19.04
CA ALA A 534 -12.91 -8.47 -20.50
C ALA A 534 -11.49 -8.58 -21.09
N GLY A 535 -10.46 -8.78 -20.26
CA GLY A 535 -9.09 -8.97 -20.74
C GLY A 535 -8.30 -7.68 -20.99
N TRP A 536 -8.81 -6.50 -20.59
CA TRP A 536 -8.12 -5.24 -20.77
C TRP A 536 -6.95 -5.12 -19.77
N THR A 537 -5.74 -5.08 -20.32
CA THR A 537 -4.52 -4.99 -19.51
C THR A 537 -4.31 -3.58 -18.96
N ILE A 538 -3.77 -3.48 -17.75
CA ILE A 538 -3.45 -2.23 -17.08
C ILE A 538 -1.97 -1.93 -17.27
N GLN A 539 -1.66 -0.73 -17.78
CA GLN A 539 -0.30 -0.20 -17.71
C GLN A 539 -0.01 0.29 -16.28
N TRP A 540 1.16 -0.05 -15.79
CA TRP A 540 1.59 0.33 -14.46
C TRP A 540 2.35 1.66 -14.51
N ASN A 541 1.80 2.69 -13.86
CA ASN A 541 2.46 3.94 -13.61
C ASN A 541 2.61 4.12 -12.08
N SER A 542 3.74 4.61 -11.62
CA SER A 542 3.93 4.96 -10.21
C SER A 542 2.89 6.00 -9.78
N PRO A 543 2.27 5.86 -8.60
CA PRO A 543 1.31 6.86 -8.12
C PRO A 543 2.02 8.19 -7.85
N ALA A 544 1.35 9.30 -8.13
CA ALA A 544 1.80 10.61 -7.69
C ALA A 544 1.73 10.67 -6.16
N ARG A 545 2.87 10.88 -5.50
CA ARG A 545 2.96 10.95 -4.03
C ARG A 545 3.01 12.37 -3.47
N ALA A 546 3.00 13.39 -4.33
CA ALA A 546 2.83 14.78 -3.90
C ALA A 546 1.37 15.04 -3.51
N ASP A 547 1.14 15.94 -2.56
CA ASP A 547 -0.20 16.44 -2.22
C ASP A 547 -0.75 17.29 -3.38
N ALA A 548 -1.12 16.64 -4.47
CA ALA A 548 -1.66 17.30 -5.66
C ALA A 548 -3.18 17.46 -5.52
N SER A 549 -3.67 18.69 -5.68
CA SER A 549 -5.09 18.98 -5.72
C SER A 549 -5.70 18.54 -7.05
N THR A 550 -6.91 18.02 -7.01
CA THR A 550 -7.71 17.70 -8.20
C THR A 550 -8.40 18.97 -8.71
N GLY A 551 -8.11 19.37 -9.95
CA GLY A 551 -8.78 20.50 -10.59
C GLY A 551 -10.20 20.15 -11.06
N TRP A 552 -11.07 21.15 -11.21
CA TRP A 552 -12.44 20.97 -11.71
C TRP A 552 -12.53 20.28 -13.08
N PRO A 553 -11.72 20.65 -14.09
CA PRO A 553 -11.79 19.99 -15.40
C PRO A 553 -11.44 18.49 -15.31
N GLN A 554 -10.47 18.15 -14.48
CA GLN A 554 -10.06 16.76 -14.24
C GLN A 554 -11.16 15.97 -13.50
N ALA A 555 -11.78 16.57 -12.48
CA ALA A 555 -12.86 15.96 -11.73
C ALA A 555 -14.07 15.71 -12.62
N LEU A 556 -14.54 16.71 -13.39
CA LEU A 556 -15.67 16.57 -14.32
C LEU A 556 -15.40 15.50 -15.39
N ARG A 557 -14.21 15.47 -15.97
CA ARG A 557 -13.82 14.43 -16.94
C ARG A 557 -13.86 13.03 -16.34
N ARG A 558 -13.52 12.86 -15.06
CA ARG A 558 -13.45 11.56 -14.38
C ARG A 558 -14.78 11.11 -13.80
N HIS A 559 -15.60 12.02 -13.30
CA HIS A 559 -16.85 11.75 -12.61
C HIS A 559 -18.09 12.06 -13.43
N GLY A 560 -17.99 12.80 -14.56
CA GLY A 560 -19.14 13.27 -15.33
C GLY A 560 -20.12 12.17 -15.78
N LEU A 561 -19.58 11.01 -16.23
CA LEU A 561 -20.44 9.87 -16.58
C LEU A 561 -21.19 9.33 -15.35
N GLN A 562 -20.57 9.26 -14.18
CA GLN A 562 -21.20 8.79 -12.94
C GLN A 562 -22.30 9.74 -12.50
N THR A 563 -22.06 11.06 -12.60
CA THR A 563 -23.06 12.10 -12.31
C THR A 563 -24.23 12.04 -13.28
N ALA A 564 -23.98 11.85 -14.58
CA ALA A 564 -25.02 11.69 -15.58
C ALA A 564 -25.89 10.45 -15.34
N ILE A 565 -25.28 9.32 -15.00
CA ILE A 565 -26.00 8.10 -14.62
C ILE A 565 -26.84 8.34 -13.35
N GLY A 566 -26.28 9.01 -12.34
CA GLY A 566 -27.00 9.35 -11.11
C GLY A 566 -28.22 10.24 -11.38
N LEU A 567 -28.09 11.26 -12.24
CA LEU A 567 -29.17 12.13 -12.65
C LEU A 567 -30.26 11.35 -13.39
N ALA A 568 -29.88 10.55 -14.40
CA ALA A 568 -30.84 9.75 -15.17
C ALA A 568 -31.60 8.77 -14.26
N TRP A 569 -30.91 8.18 -13.29
CA TRP A 569 -31.50 7.23 -12.34
C TRP A 569 -32.49 7.90 -11.40
N ILE A 570 -32.14 9.05 -10.80
CA ILE A 570 -33.07 9.84 -9.98
C ILE A 570 -34.28 10.26 -10.78
N SER A 571 -34.09 10.74 -12.03
CA SER A 571 -35.17 11.14 -12.89
C SER A 571 -36.14 9.98 -13.21
N LEU A 572 -35.58 8.79 -13.49
CA LEU A 572 -36.39 7.58 -13.71
C LEU A 572 -37.23 7.23 -12.47
N VAL A 573 -36.62 7.19 -11.29
CA VAL A 573 -37.34 6.83 -10.06
C VAL A 573 -38.34 7.92 -9.66
N ALA A 574 -38.03 9.20 -9.91
CA ALA A 574 -38.93 10.30 -9.62
C ALA A 574 -40.21 10.28 -10.51
N LEU A 575 -40.09 9.76 -11.73
CA LEU A 575 -41.22 9.65 -12.67
C LEU A 575 -42.06 8.41 -12.43
N GLU A 576 -41.43 7.27 -12.13
CA GLU A 576 -42.11 5.97 -12.07
C GLU A 576 -42.52 5.57 -10.63
N ALA A 577 -41.78 6.00 -9.60
CA ALA A 577 -42.02 5.59 -8.21
C ALA A 577 -41.41 6.58 -7.21
N PRO A 578 -41.96 7.80 -7.07
CA PRO A 578 -41.41 8.88 -6.28
C PRO A 578 -41.25 8.53 -4.77
N GLU A 579 -42.08 7.63 -4.24
CA GLU A 579 -42.01 7.16 -2.86
C GLU A 579 -40.73 6.39 -2.53
N PHE A 580 -39.97 5.92 -3.53
CA PHE A 580 -38.67 5.25 -3.33
C PHE A 580 -37.45 6.20 -3.39
N LEU A 581 -37.64 7.48 -3.71
CA LEU A 581 -36.56 8.47 -3.70
C LEU A 581 -35.79 8.54 -2.36
N PRO A 582 -36.43 8.49 -1.19
CA PRO A 582 -35.67 8.47 0.06
C PRO A 582 -34.70 7.30 0.17
N TRP A 583 -35.04 6.12 -0.33
CA TRP A 583 -34.20 4.92 -0.32
C TRP A 583 -33.02 5.01 -1.29
N LEU A 584 -33.23 5.67 -2.42
CA LEU A 584 -32.16 5.90 -3.41
C LEU A 584 -31.25 7.07 -3.02
N SER A 585 -31.74 8.03 -2.20
CA SER A 585 -31.06 9.30 -1.94
C SER A 585 -29.61 9.20 -1.47
N PRO A 586 -29.17 8.23 -0.60
CA PRO A 586 -27.75 8.14 -0.21
C PRO A 586 -26.83 7.76 -1.37
N VAL A 587 -27.30 6.88 -2.26
CA VAL A 587 -26.53 6.46 -3.44
C VAL A 587 -26.48 7.61 -4.46
N ALA A 588 -27.63 8.21 -4.72
CA ALA A 588 -27.78 9.30 -5.67
C ALA A 588 -26.97 10.54 -5.26
N ALA A 589 -27.03 10.94 -3.99
CA ALA A 589 -26.22 12.04 -3.46
C ALA A 589 -24.73 11.82 -3.68
N GLY A 590 -24.24 10.60 -3.43
CA GLY A 590 -22.83 10.26 -3.68
C GLY A 590 -22.42 10.42 -5.14
N LEU A 591 -23.25 9.97 -6.08
CA LEU A 591 -22.98 10.09 -7.52
C LEU A 591 -23.04 11.53 -8.03
N LEU A 592 -24.03 12.30 -7.57
CA LEU A 592 -24.18 13.71 -7.94
C LEU A 592 -23.05 14.58 -7.39
N LEU A 593 -22.65 14.33 -6.16
CA LEU A 593 -21.59 15.08 -5.48
C LEU A 593 -20.19 14.55 -5.79
N ALA A 594 -20.01 13.54 -6.67
CA ALA A 594 -18.73 12.90 -6.93
C ALA A 594 -17.62 13.89 -7.34
N ALA A 595 -17.89 14.82 -8.28
CA ALA A 595 -16.93 15.81 -8.72
C ALA A 595 -16.63 16.87 -7.64
N PRO A 596 -17.60 17.53 -6.99
CA PRO A 596 -17.36 18.43 -5.87
C PRO A 596 -16.58 17.79 -4.72
N LEU A 597 -16.95 16.56 -4.30
CA LEU A 597 -16.26 15.83 -3.25
C LEU A 597 -14.79 15.56 -3.63
N SER A 598 -14.54 15.11 -4.87
CA SER A 598 -13.18 14.86 -5.35
C SER A 598 -12.31 16.14 -5.33
N VAL A 599 -12.87 17.30 -5.72
CA VAL A 599 -12.16 18.59 -5.69
C VAL A 599 -11.94 19.06 -4.26
N LEU A 600 -12.99 19.11 -3.44
CA LEU A 600 -12.92 19.65 -2.08
C LEU A 600 -11.98 18.82 -1.19
N THR A 601 -12.13 17.50 -1.22
CA THR A 601 -11.34 16.61 -0.35
C THR A 601 -9.86 16.54 -0.76
N SER A 602 -9.52 16.84 -2.02
CA SER A 602 -8.13 16.86 -2.47
C SER A 602 -7.34 18.11 -2.05
N ARG A 603 -8.02 19.14 -1.52
CA ARG A 603 -7.38 20.41 -1.14
C ARG A 603 -6.62 20.32 0.18
N THR A 604 -5.37 20.73 0.18
CA THR A 604 -4.55 20.86 1.41
C THR A 604 -5.11 21.95 2.32
N GLY A 605 -5.58 23.08 1.76
CA GLY A 605 -6.22 24.14 2.53
C GLY A 605 -7.42 23.66 3.34
N ALA A 606 -8.28 22.81 2.77
CA ALA A 606 -9.43 22.23 3.47
C ALA A 606 -8.98 21.28 4.60
N GLY A 607 -7.94 20.48 4.37
CA GLY A 607 -7.38 19.60 5.38
C GLY A 607 -6.73 20.37 6.54
N LEU A 608 -5.98 21.45 6.24
CA LEU A 608 -5.38 22.32 7.27
C LEU A 608 -6.45 23.08 8.05
N ALA A 609 -7.54 23.52 7.41
CA ALA A 609 -8.68 24.13 8.09
C ALA A 609 -9.33 23.14 9.08
N ALA A 610 -9.58 21.90 8.64
CA ALA A 610 -10.07 20.84 9.49
C ALA A 610 -9.15 20.60 10.71
N ARG A 611 -7.83 20.57 10.50
CA ARG A 611 -6.83 20.44 11.57
C ARG A 611 -6.92 21.62 12.59
N ARG A 612 -7.04 22.85 12.11
CA ARG A 612 -7.18 24.03 12.99
C ARG A 612 -8.46 23.98 13.85
N LEU A 613 -9.51 23.37 13.34
CA LEU A 613 -10.76 23.13 14.05
C LEU A 613 -10.69 21.89 14.97
N GLY A 614 -9.53 21.24 15.09
CA GLY A 614 -9.37 20.03 15.89
C GLY A 614 -9.98 18.77 15.25
N LEU A 615 -10.37 18.83 13.96
CA LEU A 615 -11.01 17.71 13.27
C LEU A 615 -10.00 16.78 12.59
N PHE A 616 -10.33 15.48 12.57
CA PHE A 616 -9.49 14.42 12.01
C PHE A 616 -8.06 14.42 12.55
N LEU A 617 -7.89 14.80 13.83
CA LEU A 617 -6.61 14.68 14.52
C LEU A 617 -6.32 13.22 14.85
N THR A 618 -5.04 12.87 14.79
CA THR A 618 -4.55 11.53 15.09
C THR A 618 -3.47 11.57 16.18
N PRO A 619 -3.22 10.47 16.89
CA PRO A 619 -2.13 10.40 17.88
C PRO A 619 -0.76 10.81 17.31
N ALA A 620 -0.49 10.47 16.06
CA ALA A 620 0.75 10.83 15.37
C ALA A 620 0.86 12.34 15.05
N GLU A 621 -0.22 13.11 15.15
CA GLU A 621 -0.21 14.58 14.98
C GLU A 621 -0.19 15.35 16.30
N THR A 622 -0.72 14.77 17.36
CA THR A 622 -0.73 15.38 18.71
C THR A 622 0.57 15.07 19.47
N ARG A 623 1.16 13.90 19.21
CA ARG A 623 2.47 13.48 19.72
C ARG A 623 3.28 12.93 18.56
N VAL A 624 3.82 13.83 17.74
CA VAL A 624 4.52 13.44 16.52
C VAL A 624 5.74 12.56 16.84
N PRO A 625 5.85 11.34 16.27
CA PRO A 625 7.02 10.49 16.44
C PRO A 625 8.29 11.18 15.93
N ARG A 626 9.39 11.01 16.65
CA ARG A 626 10.69 11.62 16.28
C ARG A 626 11.12 11.28 14.87
N GLU A 627 10.87 10.06 14.43
CA GLU A 627 11.20 9.57 13.10
C GLU A 627 10.44 10.30 12.00
N ILE A 628 9.17 10.63 12.25
CA ILE A 628 8.36 11.41 11.31
C ILE A 628 8.84 12.85 11.26
N VAL A 629 9.16 13.47 12.40
CA VAL A 629 9.74 14.82 12.45
C VAL A 629 11.07 14.86 11.70
N SER A 630 11.96 13.88 11.95
CA SER A 630 13.26 13.77 11.27
C SER A 630 13.07 13.62 9.75
N ALA A 631 12.18 12.73 9.32
CA ALA A 631 11.90 12.50 7.90
C ALA A 631 11.34 13.75 7.21
N GLU A 632 10.39 14.46 7.83
CA GLU A 632 9.84 15.72 7.29
C GLU A 632 10.89 16.84 7.22
N HIS A 633 11.71 16.97 8.27
CA HIS A 633 12.80 17.96 8.31
C HIS A 633 13.79 17.75 7.15
N HIS A 634 14.31 16.52 7.00
CA HIS A 634 15.28 16.21 5.96
C HIS A 634 14.68 16.27 4.54
N ALA A 635 13.41 15.92 4.36
CA ALA A 635 12.72 16.06 3.08
C ALA A 635 12.57 17.55 2.67
N GLY A 636 12.32 18.44 3.65
CA GLY A 636 12.13 19.88 3.42
C GLY A 636 13.42 20.66 3.19
N HIS A 637 14.53 20.23 3.76
CA HIS A 637 15.82 20.95 3.72
C HIS A 637 16.86 20.28 2.81
N GLY A 638 16.44 19.37 1.92
CA GLY A 638 17.33 18.65 1.01
C GLY A 638 17.99 19.55 -0.04
N ARG A 639 19.22 19.17 -0.46
CA ARG A 639 19.95 19.81 -1.58
C ARG A 639 19.14 19.75 -2.87
N PRO A 640 19.38 20.66 -3.84
CA PRO A 640 18.85 20.50 -5.19
C PRO A 640 19.27 19.13 -5.76
N LEU A 641 18.31 18.40 -6.33
CA LEU A 641 18.59 17.10 -6.90
C LEU A 641 19.26 17.26 -8.27
N PRO A 642 20.38 16.55 -8.52
CA PRO A 642 21.06 16.59 -9.80
C PRO A 642 20.26 15.85 -10.87
N ARG A 643 20.47 16.24 -12.13
CA ARG A 643 19.84 15.69 -13.31
C ARG A 643 20.86 14.95 -14.19
N PHE A 644 20.39 14.32 -15.26
CA PHE A 644 21.22 13.65 -16.24
C PHE A 644 22.36 14.53 -16.78
N ALA A 645 22.05 15.79 -17.10
CA ALA A 645 23.07 16.73 -17.62
C ALA A 645 24.16 17.01 -16.56
N ASP A 646 23.80 17.15 -15.29
CA ASP A 646 24.75 17.41 -14.21
C ASP A 646 25.74 16.26 -14.04
N ALA A 647 25.30 15.01 -14.25
CA ALA A 647 26.15 13.83 -14.20
C ALA A 647 27.24 13.80 -15.29
N MET A 648 27.05 14.53 -16.39
CA MET A 648 28.02 14.66 -17.46
C MET A 648 28.98 15.84 -17.24
N VAL A 649 28.53 16.88 -16.53
CA VAL A 649 29.26 18.13 -16.37
C VAL A 649 30.10 18.17 -15.07
N ASP A 650 29.55 17.64 -13.97
CA ASP A 650 30.19 17.63 -12.65
C ASP A 650 31.13 16.43 -12.50
N PRO A 651 32.46 16.66 -12.24
CA PRO A 651 33.43 15.57 -12.14
C PRO A 651 33.17 14.60 -10.99
N GLU A 652 32.65 15.07 -9.84
CA GLU A 652 32.40 14.22 -8.67
C GLU A 652 31.19 13.31 -8.95
N LEU A 653 30.13 13.89 -9.52
CA LEU A 653 28.95 13.16 -9.89
C LEU A 653 29.23 12.17 -11.03
N HIS A 654 30.02 12.58 -12.04
CA HIS A 654 30.50 11.68 -13.10
C HIS A 654 31.28 10.50 -12.51
N ALA A 655 32.20 10.76 -11.61
CA ALA A 655 32.97 9.71 -10.93
C ALA A 655 32.08 8.75 -10.13
N LEU A 656 30.99 9.25 -9.52
CA LEU A 656 30.00 8.43 -8.83
C LEU A 656 29.20 7.57 -9.83
N MET A 657 28.78 8.15 -10.98
CA MET A 657 28.07 7.39 -12.03
C MET A 657 28.91 6.25 -12.61
N ARG A 658 30.22 6.43 -12.74
CA ARG A 658 31.14 5.39 -13.21
C ARG A 658 31.15 4.13 -12.33
N ILE A 659 30.90 4.25 -11.01
CA ILE A 659 30.82 3.10 -10.11
C ILE A 659 29.61 2.21 -10.45
N ALA A 660 28.51 2.81 -10.90
CA ALA A 660 27.28 2.11 -11.27
C ALA A 660 27.26 1.63 -12.74
N ALA A 661 28.08 2.22 -13.60
CA ALA A 661 28.17 1.91 -15.02
C ALA A 661 29.00 0.64 -15.27
N ARG A 662 28.79 0.02 -16.42
CA ARG A 662 29.52 -1.18 -16.87
C ARG A 662 30.11 -0.97 -18.25
N ARG A 663 31.27 -1.54 -18.54
CA ARG A 663 31.74 -1.65 -19.91
C ARG A 663 30.83 -2.57 -20.70
N ARG A 664 30.36 -2.09 -21.86
CA ARG A 664 29.55 -2.88 -22.78
C ARG A 664 30.42 -3.52 -23.87
N THR A 665 29.88 -4.54 -24.51
CA THR A 665 30.58 -5.28 -25.60
C THR A 665 30.87 -4.38 -26.79
N PRO A 666 31.93 -4.66 -27.59
CA PRO A 666 32.29 -3.91 -28.80
C PRO A 666 31.19 -3.81 -29.86
N LEU A 667 30.29 -4.82 -29.94
CA LEU A 667 29.13 -4.84 -30.86
C LEU A 667 28.17 -3.64 -30.72
N ALA A 668 28.19 -2.94 -29.59
CA ALA A 668 27.37 -1.74 -29.37
C ALA A 668 28.10 -0.42 -29.69
N ALA A 669 29.36 -0.47 -30.16
CA ALA A 669 30.20 0.73 -30.31
C ALA A 669 29.66 1.73 -31.32
N ALA A 670 29.17 1.28 -32.50
CA ALA A 670 28.62 2.19 -33.51
C ALA A 670 27.41 2.96 -33.02
N ALA A 671 26.41 2.29 -32.42
CA ALA A 671 25.21 2.91 -31.87
C ALA A 671 25.51 3.78 -30.63
N ARG A 672 26.55 3.45 -29.87
CA ARG A 672 27.07 4.29 -28.78
C ARG A 672 27.63 5.58 -29.32
N ASN A 673 28.54 5.51 -30.30
CA ASN A 673 29.21 6.66 -30.89
C ASN A 673 28.20 7.62 -31.55
N GLU A 674 27.20 7.10 -32.26
CA GLU A 674 26.12 7.87 -32.85
C GLU A 674 25.36 8.67 -31.77
N ARG A 675 24.97 8.04 -30.65
CA ARG A 675 24.28 8.71 -29.54
C ARG A 675 25.14 9.77 -28.89
N VAL A 676 26.41 9.46 -28.65
CA VAL A 676 27.38 10.41 -28.09
C VAL A 676 27.53 11.62 -29.01
N GLN A 677 27.75 11.42 -30.30
CA GLN A 677 27.88 12.50 -31.30
C GLN A 677 26.61 13.37 -31.38
N ARG A 678 25.42 12.75 -31.40
CA ARG A 678 24.14 13.47 -31.40
C ARG A 678 23.98 14.32 -30.14
N ALA A 679 24.31 13.79 -28.99
CA ALA A 679 24.27 14.52 -27.72
C ALA A 679 25.27 15.69 -27.69
N LEU A 680 26.47 15.50 -28.23
CA LEU A 680 27.49 16.56 -28.29
C LEU A 680 27.08 17.72 -29.20
N LEU A 681 26.50 17.41 -30.37
CA LEU A 681 26.13 18.41 -31.37
C LEU A 681 24.81 19.16 -31.08
N GLN A 682 23.85 18.46 -30.48
CA GLN A 682 22.47 18.93 -30.32
C GLN A 682 22.05 19.14 -28.84
N GLY A 683 22.89 18.73 -27.91
CA GLY A 683 22.62 18.86 -26.47
C GLY A 683 21.95 17.66 -25.82
N PRO A 684 21.73 17.69 -24.47
CA PRO A 684 21.19 16.56 -23.72
C PRO A 684 19.77 16.17 -24.14
N HIS A 685 18.98 17.12 -24.63
CA HIS A 685 17.58 16.92 -25.04
C HIS A 685 17.43 16.16 -26.37
N ALA A 686 18.51 16.00 -27.15
CA ALA A 686 18.53 15.20 -28.36
C ALA A 686 18.47 13.69 -28.10
N LEU A 687 18.72 13.27 -26.87
CA LEU A 687 18.60 11.88 -26.45
C LEU A 687 17.22 11.62 -25.83
N SER A 688 16.55 10.57 -26.29
CA SER A 688 15.37 10.05 -25.63
C SER A 688 15.71 9.55 -24.23
N THR A 689 14.68 9.45 -23.34
CA THR A 689 14.82 8.89 -21.98
C THR A 689 15.53 7.52 -21.98
N ALA A 690 15.21 6.65 -22.95
CA ALA A 690 15.83 5.33 -23.07
C ALA A 690 17.33 5.45 -23.44
N GLU A 691 17.69 6.37 -24.33
CA GLU A 691 19.07 6.61 -24.72
C GLU A 691 19.90 7.24 -23.61
N GLN A 692 19.34 8.16 -22.85
CA GLN A 692 19.97 8.73 -21.65
C GLN A 692 20.27 7.64 -20.62
N LEU A 693 19.33 6.70 -20.37
CA LEU A 693 19.57 5.57 -19.50
C LEU A 693 20.64 4.60 -20.03
N MET A 694 20.73 4.45 -21.35
CA MET A 694 21.80 3.65 -21.97
C MET A 694 23.17 4.30 -21.77
N VAL A 695 23.25 5.62 -21.88
CA VAL A 695 24.48 6.40 -21.58
C VAL A 695 24.87 6.25 -20.12
N LEU A 696 23.95 6.43 -19.16
CA LEU A 696 24.21 6.24 -17.74
C LEU A 696 24.67 4.81 -17.37
N GLY A 697 24.34 3.85 -18.20
CA GLY A 697 24.73 2.45 -17.98
C GLY A 697 25.98 1.99 -18.75
N ASP A 698 26.57 2.84 -19.56
CA ASP A 698 27.72 2.55 -20.45
C ASP A 698 28.92 3.43 -20.07
N LEU A 699 29.97 2.81 -19.52
CA LEU A 699 31.14 3.51 -19.01
C LEU A 699 31.85 4.33 -20.11
N ASP A 700 31.99 3.73 -21.30
CA ASP A 700 32.70 4.40 -22.42
C ASP A 700 31.89 5.61 -22.96
N ALA A 701 30.54 5.54 -22.93
CA ALA A 701 29.68 6.66 -23.31
C ALA A 701 29.72 7.80 -22.29
N LEU A 702 29.72 7.44 -20.99
CA LEU A 702 29.86 8.42 -19.90
C LEU A 702 31.17 9.20 -20.01
N ASP A 703 32.30 8.46 -20.15
CA ASP A 703 33.63 9.07 -20.24
C ASP A 703 33.75 9.93 -21.49
N ALA A 704 33.32 9.45 -22.67
CA ALA A 704 33.38 10.20 -23.92
C ALA A 704 32.57 11.52 -23.86
N LEU A 705 31.38 11.53 -23.26
CA LEU A 705 30.59 12.75 -23.09
C LEU A 705 31.24 13.70 -22.09
N HIS A 706 31.69 13.20 -20.96
CA HIS A 706 32.34 14.03 -19.93
C HIS A 706 33.60 14.73 -20.46
N ASP A 707 34.49 13.98 -21.13
CA ASP A 707 35.75 14.50 -21.67
C ASP A 707 35.52 15.56 -22.76
N ALA A 708 34.53 15.32 -23.65
CA ALA A 708 34.19 16.29 -24.70
C ALA A 708 33.57 17.56 -24.08
N ILE A 709 32.74 17.46 -23.05
CA ILE A 709 32.17 18.60 -22.33
C ILE A 709 33.27 19.41 -21.62
N ARG A 710 34.24 18.73 -21.02
CA ARG A 710 35.40 19.43 -20.42
C ARG A 710 36.26 20.13 -21.45
N ALA A 711 36.45 19.53 -22.61
CA ALA A 711 37.16 20.16 -23.74
C ALA A 711 36.37 21.30 -24.44
N ARG A 712 35.16 21.62 -23.97
CA ARG A 712 34.26 22.64 -24.54
C ARG A 712 33.91 22.46 -26.03
N ARG A 713 33.95 21.22 -26.53
CA ARG A 713 33.60 20.83 -27.91
C ARG A 713 32.15 20.33 -27.98
N VAL A 714 31.20 21.11 -27.45
CA VAL A 714 29.83 20.67 -27.24
C VAL A 714 28.82 21.79 -27.45
N HIS A 715 27.56 21.36 -27.66
CA HIS A 715 26.43 22.29 -27.75
C HIS A 715 26.31 23.18 -26.48
N PRO A 716 26.01 24.52 -26.62
CA PRO A 716 25.96 25.44 -25.48
C PRO A 716 25.00 25.03 -24.35
N SER A 717 23.93 24.25 -24.63
CA SER A 717 22.97 23.80 -23.64
C SER A 717 23.59 22.92 -22.54
N TRP A 718 24.72 22.27 -22.75
CA TRP A 718 25.49 21.59 -21.71
C TRP A 718 26.14 22.55 -20.71
N MET A 719 26.42 23.79 -21.11
CA MET A 719 27.03 24.79 -20.24
C MET A 719 26.01 25.56 -19.41
N SER A 720 24.75 25.66 -19.88
CA SER A 720 23.68 26.32 -19.11
C SER A 720 23.26 25.54 -17.85
N SER A 721 23.52 24.27 -17.80
CA SER A 721 23.31 23.42 -16.60
C SER A 721 24.33 23.69 -15.49
N ARG A 722 25.49 24.29 -15.79
CA ARG A 722 26.54 24.60 -14.79
C ARG A 722 26.12 25.60 -13.70
N GLY A 723 25.06 26.38 -13.90
CA GLY A 723 24.71 27.52 -13.03
C GLY A 723 23.63 27.22 -11.97
N GLN A 724 22.89 26.12 -12.04
CA GLN A 724 21.70 25.97 -11.21
C GLN A 724 21.85 25.04 -9.98
N GLY A 725 22.88 24.20 -9.91
CA GLY A 725 22.98 23.18 -8.86
C GLY A 725 23.94 23.49 -7.70
N ARG A 726 25.19 23.87 -7.94
CA ARG A 726 26.24 23.95 -6.89
C ARG A 726 26.87 25.33 -6.66
N ALA A 727 26.85 26.26 -7.61
CA ALA A 727 27.41 27.61 -7.43
C ALA A 727 26.72 28.39 -6.30
N THR A 728 25.46 28.13 -6.01
CA THR A 728 24.69 28.74 -4.91
C THR A 728 25.12 28.25 -3.52
N ILE A 729 25.69 27.08 -3.42
CA ILE A 729 26.07 26.47 -2.12
C ILE A 729 27.41 27.02 -1.63
N HIS A 730 28.39 27.18 -2.49
CA HIS A 730 29.66 27.84 -2.11
C HIS A 730 29.48 29.31 -1.73
N GLN A 731 28.55 30.02 -2.37
CA GLN A 731 28.20 31.41 -2.01
C GLN A 731 27.39 31.50 -0.71
N LEU A 732 26.53 30.52 -0.40
CA LEU A 732 25.77 30.50 0.86
C LEU A 732 26.62 30.00 2.03
N ALA A 733 27.49 29.02 1.84
CA ALA A 733 28.43 28.57 2.85
C ALA A 733 29.48 29.66 3.20
N GLY A 734 29.97 30.39 2.21
CA GLY A 734 30.86 31.54 2.42
C GLY A 734 30.21 32.72 3.14
N ARG A 735 28.88 32.89 3.01
CA ARG A 735 28.11 33.95 3.74
C ARG A 735 27.73 33.54 5.16
N ALA A 736 27.59 32.23 5.45
CA ALA A 736 27.33 31.74 6.80
C ALA A 736 28.56 31.77 7.71
N ALA A 737 29.78 31.69 7.12
CA ALA A 737 31.05 31.74 7.85
C ALA A 737 31.48 33.17 8.29
N HIS A 738 30.74 34.21 7.88
CA HIS A 738 31.11 35.62 8.16
C HIS A 738 30.05 36.39 8.96
N ARG A 739 29.35 35.75 9.92
CA ARG A 739 28.60 36.47 10.96
C ARG A 739 29.03 36.01 12.34
N PRO A 740 29.83 36.84 13.07
CA PRO A 740 30.07 36.59 14.48
C PRO A 740 28.86 37.04 15.31
N GLY A 741 28.39 36.15 16.16
CA GLY A 741 27.74 36.40 17.43
C GLY A 741 26.46 37.22 17.45
N THR A 742 25.30 36.57 17.50
CA THR A 742 24.18 37.07 18.28
C THR A 742 23.56 35.90 19.07
N VAL A 743 23.87 35.90 20.36
CA VAL A 743 23.23 35.03 21.36
C VAL A 743 21.82 35.56 21.55
N VAL A 744 20.81 34.81 21.21
CA VAL A 744 19.41 35.11 21.56
C VAL A 744 19.08 34.31 22.80
N THR A 745 19.04 35.01 23.91
CA THR A 745 18.52 34.53 25.20
C THR A 745 17.00 34.41 25.12
N LEU A 746 16.47 33.21 25.15
CA LEU A 746 15.05 32.96 25.29
C LEU A 746 14.66 33.13 26.77
N ALA A 747 14.02 34.25 27.06
CA ALA A 747 13.37 34.50 28.35
C ALA A 747 12.12 33.61 28.52
N ARG A 748 12.10 32.87 29.63
CA ARG A 748 10.90 32.22 30.14
C ARG A 748 9.87 33.29 30.54
N ARG A 749 8.65 33.14 30.08
CA ARG A 749 7.46 33.68 30.76
C ARG A 749 6.28 32.73 30.65
N GLY A 750 5.77 32.35 31.81
CA GLY A 750 4.39 32.15 32.24
C GLY A 750 3.62 30.96 31.71
#